data_ee7b8fa03eaf86aa3bd473dd1778ecd3
#
_entry.id   ee7b8fa03eaf86aa3bd473dd1778ecd3
#
_cell.length_a   1.000
_cell.length_b   1.000
_cell.length_c   1.000
_cell.angle_alpha   90.00
_cell.angle_beta   90.00
_cell.angle_gamma   90.00
#
_symmetry.space_group_name_H-M   'P 1'
#
loop_
_entity.id
_entity.type
_entity.pdbx_description
1 polymer ?
#
loop_
_entity_poly.entity_id
_entity_poly.type
_entity_poly.pdbx_seq_one_letter_code
_entity_poly.pdbx_strand_id
1 'polypeptide(L)'
;MYFIKFINRSFFDSLILPLTPICDGRICRIVASMMLLLVLCVPVSADVPPLLPMPQKVSMTDKYVRTDGDVCFTKVDRVEGAEWQDEAYRLVVDKHKVCIYATGDVGLFRAKQTLEQLTAIRKGKKYVPVCDITDWPAFRVRGFMHDIGRSFIPMDELKKEIELLSRFKINVFHWHLTENQAWRLESKLYPMLNAPENMERDKGRYYTLEEARQLAEFCREHYVTLIPEIDMPGHSAAFERTFGFGMQTVEGKRIMKDLLAEACDALDVPYIHIGTDEVQFTDSTFVPEMVAFVRSKGKKAISWNPGWHYEKGEIDMTQLWSYCGKAQPGIPAIDCRFHYANHFDNYSDLVALFNSRILDLPKGNDDIAGCIVAFWNDRNIDNTRQLLDENNFYPYVLTLAERAWRGGGNCYFNGKGTLLWDDEPEQKAAFAEFENRMLWHKDHTLKGEPFSYCRQTDAQWRITDAFPNEGDLTRSFPPEDNLSAEGGPKADRTSYEYGGKTYGSGTVTGNGVYLRHVWGTLVPGFYANPEENHTAYATRWIYSKKARTAKLSLEFYNYSRSESDLPPRQGTWDYKCSRAWINGEEIMPPVWENTNTERSNELPLRNENCVSRPPVEIKLQKGWNKIVLKLPVGKFTSKETRLVKWMFSATLCE
;
A
#
# COMPACT_ATOMS: atom_id res chain seq x y z
N MET A 1 9.01 -22.20 -34.19
CA MET A 1 9.39 -23.54 -34.67
C MET A 1 10.71 -23.92 -33.99
N TYR A 2 10.70 -25.01 -33.17
CA TYR A 2 11.83 -25.64 -32.48
C TYR A 2 12.59 -24.74 -31.45
N PHE A 3 12.69 -24.98 -30.13
CA PHE A 3 13.04 -26.22 -29.42
C PHE A 3 12.47 -26.20 -27.99
N ILE A 4 11.59 -27.10 -27.66
CA ILE A 4 11.35 -27.61 -26.30
C ILE A 4 11.81 -29.04 -26.33
N LYS A 5 12.77 -29.40 -25.47
CA LYS A 5 12.88 -30.72 -24.79
C LYS A 5 14.21 -30.85 -24.07
N PHE A 6 14.11 -31.47 -22.90
CA PHE A 6 15.14 -31.97 -21.98
C PHE A 6 15.40 -31.12 -20.74
N ILE A 7 14.58 -31.37 -19.72
CA ILE A 7 15.06 -31.45 -18.33
C ILE A 7 14.70 -32.82 -17.79
N ASN A 8 15.76 -33.52 -17.41
CA ASN A 8 15.83 -34.90 -17.06
C ASN A 8 15.26 -35.18 -15.67
N ARG A 9 14.43 -36.21 -15.57
CA ARG A 9 13.86 -36.80 -14.36
C ARG A 9 14.92 -37.71 -13.67
N SER A 10 15.93 -37.13 -13.02
CA SER A 10 16.91 -37.98 -12.30
C SER A 10 17.59 -37.33 -11.10
N PHE A 11 16.85 -36.57 -10.29
CA PHE A 11 17.41 -36.01 -9.05
C PHE A 11 16.55 -36.24 -7.79
N PHE A 12 15.59 -37.17 -7.83
CA PHE A 12 14.71 -37.46 -6.70
C PHE A 12 14.76 -38.88 -6.15
N ASP A 13 15.76 -39.71 -6.56
CA ASP A 13 15.79 -41.12 -6.17
C ASP A 13 16.93 -41.49 -5.19
N SER A 14 17.40 -40.59 -4.36
CA SER A 14 18.40 -40.95 -3.36
C SER A 14 18.21 -40.30 -2.00
N LEU A 15 17.08 -40.55 -1.35
CA LEU A 15 16.93 -40.39 0.12
C LEU A 15 15.58 -40.99 0.59
N ILE A 16 15.39 -42.31 0.33
CA ILE A 16 14.33 -43.06 1.01
C ILE A 16 14.98 -44.21 1.76
N LEU A 17 15.11 -44.05 3.07
CA LEU A 17 15.29 -45.18 3.99
C LEU A 17 13.95 -45.90 4.17
N PRO A 18 13.91 -47.21 4.25
CA PRO A 18 12.66 -47.96 4.31
C PRO A 18 12.03 -47.85 5.70
N LEU A 19 10.90 -47.15 5.78
CA LEU A 19 9.99 -47.28 6.91
C LEU A 19 8.90 -48.30 6.57
N THR A 20 8.80 -49.32 7.41
CA THR A 20 7.77 -50.34 7.39
C THR A 20 6.36 -49.78 7.43
N PRO A 21 5.35 -50.47 6.82
CA PRO A 21 4.04 -49.94 6.59
C PRO A 21 3.13 -50.15 7.81
N ILE A 22 2.86 -49.10 8.58
CA ILE A 22 1.65 -48.98 9.39
C ILE A 22 1.48 -47.49 9.75
N CYS A 23 0.89 -46.69 8.86
CA CYS A 23 0.06 -45.54 9.24
C CYS A 23 -0.63 -45.00 7.98
N ASP A 24 -1.97 -45.00 8.08
CA ASP A 24 -2.84 -44.49 7.02
C ASP A 24 -2.50 -43.01 6.72
N GLY A 25 -2.12 -42.70 5.48
CA GLY A 25 -1.65 -41.38 5.06
C GLY A 25 -2.65 -40.22 5.26
N ARG A 26 -3.89 -40.54 5.68
CA ARG A 26 -4.89 -39.54 6.09
C ARG A 26 -4.67 -39.05 7.52
N ILE A 27 -4.15 -39.87 8.42
CA ILE A 27 -3.90 -39.49 9.82
C ILE A 27 -2.68 -38.57 9.91
N CYS A 28 -1.63 -38.83 9.14
CA CYS A 28 -0.44 -37.95 9.10
C CYS A 28 -0.73 -36.57 8.50
N ARG A 29 -1.62 -36.46 7.52
CA ARG A 29 -2.06 -35.14 6.99
C ARG A 29 -2.93 -34.36 7.97
N ILE A 30 -3.80 -35.06 8.71
CA ILE A 30 -4.64 -34.45 9.74
C ILE A 30 -3.80 -33.98 10.93
N VAL A 31 -2.81 -34.74 11.37
CA VAL A 31 -1.91 -34.36 12.48
C VAL A 31 -0.97 -33.22 12.07
N ALA A 32 -0.45 -33.21 10.84
CA ALA A 32 0.34 -32.09 10.31
C ALA A 32 -0.50 -30.81 10.13
N SER A 33 -1.76 -30.93 9.64
CA SER A 33 -2.69 -29.80 9.55
C SER A 33 -3.17 -29.32 10.94
N MET A 34 -3.35 -30.22 11.91
CA MET A 34 -3.68 -29.85 13.29
C MET A 34 -2.49 -29.23 14.03
N MET A 35 -1.23 -29.65 13.77
CA MET A 35 -0.06 -28.97 14.32
C MET A 35 0.19 -27.59 13.68
N LEU A 36 -0.10 -27.42 12.40
CA LEU A 36 -0.01 -26.09 11.74
C LEU A 36 -1.13 -25.15 12.19
N LEU A 37 -2.33 -25.69 12.48
CA LEU A 37 -3.46 -24.90 13.04
C LEU A 37 -3.28 -24.54 14.51
N LEU A 38 -2.48 -25.30 15.29
CA LEU A 38 -2.21 -25.01 16.71
C LEU A 38 -1.18 -23.87 16.91
N VAL A 39 -0.45 -23.46 15.85
CA VAL A 39 0.49 -22.32 15.93
C VAL A 39 -0.19 -20.98 15.62
N LEU A 40 -1.43 -20.97 15.11
CA LEU A 40 -2.12 -19.77 14.64
C LEU A 40 -3.30 -19.31 15.53
N CYS A 41 -3.67 -20.05 16.58
CA CYS A 41 -4.71 -19.62 17.51
C CYS A 41 -4.14 -19.39 18.90
N VAL A 42 -3.42 -18.29 19.09
CA VAL A 42 -3.35 -17.67 20.40
C VAL A 42 -4.67 -16.92 20.58
N PRO A 43 -5.56 -17.31 21.51
CA PRO A 43 -6.73 -16.51 21.82
C PRO A 43 -6.22 -15.16 22.31
N VAL A 44 -6.40 -14.12 21.51
CA VAL A 44 -6.12 -12.75 21.95
C VAL A 44 -7.06 -12.47 23.12
N SER A 45 -6.53 -12.46 24.32
CA SER A 45 -7.25 -11.96 25.49
C SER A 45 -7.68 -10.53 25.17
N ALA A 46 -8.93 -10.18 25.43
CA ALA A 46 -9.53 -8.89 25.11
C ALA A 46 -8.80 -7.65 25.69
N ASP A 47 -7.73 -7.83 26.42
CA ASP A 47 -7.01 -6.80 27.19
C ASP A 47 -5.58 -6.53 26.70
N VAL A 48 -5.02 -7.31 25.75
CA VAL A 48 -3.68 -7.06 25.18
C VAL A 48 -3.83 -6.52 23.78
N PRO A 49 -3.21 -5.37 23.46
CA PRO A 49 -3.15 -4.90 22.11
C PRO A 49 -2.52 -5.97 21.20
N PRO A 50 -3.15 -6.30 20.07
CA PRO A 50 -2.54 -7.21 19.12
C PRO A 50 -1.28 -6.57 18.52
N LEU A 51 -0.19 -7.34 18.45
CA LEU A 51 1.07 -6.86 17.91
C LEU A 51 0.98 -6.57 16.41
N LEU A 52 1.47 -5.41 16.00
CA LEU A 52 1.61 -5.03 14.60
C LEU A 52 2.89 -4.19 14.41
N PRO A 53 3.84 -4.61 13.57
CA PRO A 53 3.89 -5.90 12.88
C PRO A 53 4.03 -7.07 13.86
N MET A 54 3.51 -8.24 13.45
CA MET A 54 3.69 -9.47 14.22
C MET A 54 5.16 -9.87 14.25
N PRO A 55 5.75 -10.15 15.42
CA PRO A 55 7.14 -10.62 15.50
C PRO A 55 7.38 -11.95 14.81
N GLN A 56 8.63 -12.23 14.47
CA GLN A 56 9.03 -13.48 13.81
C GLN A 56 8.77 -14.73 14.65
N LYS A 57 9.09 -14.66 15.95
CA LYS A 57 8.86 -15.76 16.90
C LYS A 57 8.22 -15.23 18.16
N VAL A 58 7.07 -15.79 18.53
CA VAL A 58 6.30 -15.38 19.71
C VAL A 58 5.88 -16.63 20.49
N SER A 59 6.22 -16.64 21.78
CA SER A 59 5.62 -17.52 22.76
C SER A 59 5.02 -16.65 23.86
N MET A 60 3.71 -16.69 24.06
CA MET A 60 3.01 -15.81 24.99
C MET A 60 1.92 -16.60 25.74
N THR A 61 1.70 -16.26 26.99
CA THR A 61 0.67 -16.86 27.83
C THR A 61 -0.41 -15.83 28.18
N ASP A 62 -1.52 -16.29 28.71
CA ASP A 62 -2.61 -15.48 29.27
C ASP A 62 -2.32 -14.90 30.67
N LYS A 63 -1.11 -15.18 31.21
CA LYS A 63 -0.69 -14.67 32.53
C LYS A 63 -0.03 -13.32 32.36
N TYR A 64 -0.44 -12.36 33.21
CA TYR A 64 0.11 -11.02 33.20
C TYR A 64 0.95 -10.79 34.46
N VAL A 65 2.02 -10.07 34.29
CA VAL A 65 2.84 -9.55 35.39
C VAL A 65 2.74 -8.04 35.42
N ARG A 66 2.67 -7.49 36.65
CA ARG A 66 2.73 -6.06 36.85
C ARG A 66 4.17 -5.60 36.67
N THR A 67 4.35 -4.60 35.83
CA THR A 67 5.65 -3.99 35.58
C THR A 67 5.61 -2.53 36.06
N ASP A 68 6.01 -2.30 37.30
CA ASP A 68 6.25 -0.95 37.82
C ASP A 68 7.75 -0.64 37.86
N GLY A 69 8.56 -1.57 37.42
CA GLY A 69 9.99 -1.57 37.60
C GLY A 69 10.80 -1.44 36.32
N ASP A 70 12.09 -1.48 36.53
CA ASP A 70 13.06 -1.30 35.46
C ASP A 70 13.04 -2.44 34.43
N VAL A 71 13.07 -2.06 33.16
CA VAL A 71 13.34 -2.97 32.06
C VAL A 71 14.86 -3.23 32.04
N CYS A 72 15.23 -4.49 32.24
CA CYS A 72 16.62 -4.91 32.14
C CYS A 72 17.06 -4.94 30.67
N PHE A 73 18.14 -4.25 30.34
CA PHE A 73 18.76 -4.32 29.04
C PHE A 73 20.12 -5.02 29.11
N THR A 74 20.35 -5.96 28.21
CA THR A 74 21.64 -6.63 28.03
C THR A 74 22.06 -6.54 26.58
N LYS A 75 23.18 -5.88 26.32
CA LYS A 75 23.81 -5.90 25.00
C LYS A 75 24.43 -7.26 24.77
N VAL A 76 24.15 -7.85 23.62
CA VAL A 76 24.68 -9.16 23.18
C VAL A 76 25.37 -9.01 21.83
N ASP A 77 26.35 -9.88 21.54
CA ASP A 77 27.01 -9.86 20.25
C ASP A 77 26.10 -10.36 19.14
N ARG A 78 25.14 -11.23 19.51
CA ARG A 78 24.17 -11.81 18.57
C ARG A 78 22.88 -12.17 19.29
N VAL A 79 21.75 -11.91 18.63
CA VAL A 79 20.44 -12.45 19.02
C VAL A 79 20.27 -13.82 18.36
N GLU A 80 20.21 -14.85 19.18
CA GLU A 80 20.12 -16.24 18.76
C GLU A 80 18.87 -16.48 17.92
N GLY A 81 19.02 -17.10 16.75
CA GLY A 81 17.90 -17.41 15.86
C GLY A 81 17.35 -16.24 15.04
N ALA A 82 17.94 -15.04 15.13
CA ALA A 82 17.66 -13.92 14.24
C ALA A 82 18.57 -13.99 12.99
N GLU A 83 17.98 -13.68 11.84
CA GLU A 83 18.72 -13.70 10.56
C GLU A 83 19.45 -12.36 10.31
N TRP A 84 18.78 -11.23 10.58
CA TRP A 84 19.36 -9.89 10.53
C TRP A 84 19.60 -9.38 11.94
N GLN A 85 20.82 -8.96 12.24
CA GLN A 85 21.24 -8.64 13.60
C GLN A 85 21.06 -7.17 13.97
N ASP A 86 21.11 -6.24 13.00
CA ASP A 86 21.16 -4.80 13.26
C ASP A 86 19.94 -4.27 14.04
N GLU A 87 18.76 -4.83 13.77
CA GLU A 87 17.49 -4.47 14.46
C GLU A 87 16.97 -5.62 15.33
N ALA A 88 17.74 -6.71 15.47
CA ALA A 88 17.28 -7.90 16.19
C ALA A 88 17.23 -7.68 17.70
N TYR A 89 16.23 -8.32 18.31
CA TYR A 89 16.08 -8.34 19.76
C TYR A 89 15.42 -9.64 20.26
N ARG A 90 15.63 -9.94 21.52
CA ARG A 90 14.82 -10.90 22.30
C ARG A 90 14.22 -10.18 23.49
N LEU A 91 12.90 -10.22 23.65
CA LEU A 91 12.15 -9.69 24.78
C LEU A 91 11.61 -10.84 25.61
N VAL A 92 12.04 -10.94 26.84
CA VAL A 92 11.59 -11.97 27.79
C VAL A 92 10.86 -11.29 28.95
N VAL A 93 9.62 -11.68 29.18
CA VAL A 93 8.82 -11.26 30.33
C VAL A 93 8.53 -12.50 31.16
N ASP A 94 9.11 -12.59 32.34
CA ASP A 94 8.86 -13.65 33.30
C ASP A 94 8.08 -13.11 34.51
N LYS A 95 7.89 -13.93 35.55
CA LYS A 95 7.13 -13.55 36.76
C LYS A 95 7.74 -12.40 37.58
N HIS A 96 9.00 -12.05 37.33
CA HIS A 96 9.78 -11.17 38.18
C HIS A 96 10.33 -9.95 37.42
N LYS A 97 10.57 -10.05 36.12
CA LYS A 97 11.29 -9.02 35.38
C LYS A 97 10.93 -8.99 33.89
N VAL A 98 11.21 -7.85 33.28
CA VAL A 98 11.23 -7.65 31.84
C VAL A 98 12.68 -7.49 31.41
N CYS A 99 13.15 -8.36 30.51
CA CYS A 99 14.51 -8.32 29.98
C CYS A 99 14.50 -8.20 28.47
N ILE A 100 15.34 -7.31 27.97
CA ILE A 100 15.60 -7.11 26.52
C ILE A 100 17.06 -7.45 26.25
N TYR A 101 17.29 -8.29 25.24
CA TYR A 101 18.60 -8.61 24.69
C TYR A 101 18.65 -8.09 23.26
N ALA A 102 19.61 -7.24 22.93
CA ALA A 102 19.75 -6.68 21.59
C ALA A 102 21.23 -6.45 21.25
N THR A 103 21.55 -6.39 19.98
CA THR A 103 22.91 -6.14 19.49
C THR A 103 23.33 -4.68 19.60
N GLY A 104 22.36 -3.77 19.63
CA GLY A 104 22.59 -2.32 19.71
C GLY A 104 21.33 -1.52 20.03
N ASP A 105 21.45 -0.21 19.93
CA ASP A 105 20.38 0.73 20.30
C ASP A 105 19.14 0.61 19.42
N VAL A 106 19.30 0.30 18.13
CA VAL A 106 18.18 0.09 17.22
C VAL A 106 17.35 -1.11 17.65
N GLY A 107 17.99 -2.27 17.91
CA GLY A 107 17.30 -3.46 18.42
C GLY A 107 16.59 -3.21 19.77
N LEU A 108 17.24 -2.47 20.69
CA LEU A 108 16.63 -2.04 21.94
C LEU A 108 15.39 -1.17 21.69
N PHE A 109 15.47 -0.23 20.77
CA PHE A 109 14.35 0.63 20.40
C PHE A 109 13.16 -0.18 19.85
N ARG A 110 13.43 -1.12 18.92
CA ARG A 110 12.39 -2.02 18.38
C ARG A 110 11.75 -2.90 19.46
N ALA A 111 12.54 -3.38 20.40
CA ALA A 111 12.03 -4.14 21.54
C ALA A 111 11.11 -3.29 22.45
N LYS A 112 11.49 -2.04 22.70
CA LYS A 112 10.65 -1.10 23.47
C LYS A 112 9.32 -0.83 22.80
N GLN A 113 9.30 -0.66 21.47
CA GLN A 113 8.06 -0.52 20.69
C GLN A 113 7.14 -1.74 20.85
N THR A 114 7.71 -2.95 20.80
CA THR A 114 6.94 -4.18 21.03
C THR A 114 6.44 -4.27 22.47
N LEU A 115 7.28 -3.94 23.45
CA LEU A 115 6.89 -3.92 24.86
C LEU A 115 5.77 -2.89 25.12
N GLU A 116 5.83 -1.73 24.49
CA GLU A 116 4.78 -0.71 24.56
C GLU A 116 3.45 -1.25 24.06
N GLN A 117 3.44 -1.91 22.88
CA GLN A 117 2.23 -2.54 22.35
C GLN A 117 1.68 -3.65 23.28
N LEU A 118 2.53 -4.38 23.99
CA LEU A 118 2.13 -5.42 24.94
C LEU A 118 1.63 -4.87 26.26
N THR A 119 1.89 -3.59 26.56
CA THR A 119 1.60 -3.00 27.86
C THR A 119 0.13 -2.59 28.00
N ALA A 120 -0.61 -3.31 28.82
CA ALA A 120 -1.97 -2.94 29.23
C ALA A 120 -1.95 -2.08 30.49
N ILE A 121 -2.78 -1.04 30.52
CA ILE A 121 -2.96 -0.18 31.71
C ILE A 121 -4.27 -0.56 32.39
N ARG A 122 -4.17 -1.09 33.64
CA ARG A 122 -5.32 -1.45 34.47
C ARG A 122 -5.25 -0.70 35.81
N LYS A 123 -6.26 0.13 36.07
CA LYS A 123 -6.31 0.96 37.31
C LYS A 123 -5.02 1.76 37.55
N GLY A 124 -4.49 2.37 36.46
CA GLY A 124 -3.27 3.20 36.50
C GLY A 124 -1.95 2.42 36.65
N LYS A 125 -1.98 1.08 36.59
CA LYS A 125 -0.78 0.23 36.68
C LYS A 125 -0.53 -0.48 35.36
N LYS A 126 0.76 -0.68 35.03
CA LYS A 126 1.19 -1.35 33.83
C LYS A 126 1.27 -2.86 34.01
N TYR A 127 0.74 -3.60 33.05
CA TYR A 127 0.76 -5.06 33.02
C TYR A 127 1.22 -5.53 31.65
N VAL A 128 2.06 -6.55 31.62
CA VAL A 128 2.58 -7.17 30.39
C VAL A 128 2.37 -8.68 30.47
N PRO A 129 1.97 -9.35 29.37
CA PRO A 129 1.84 -10.80 29.38
C PRO A 129 3.21 -11.47 29.54
N VAL A 130 3.24 -12.61 30.21
CA VAL A 130 4.43 -13.47 30.26
C VAL A 130 4.70 -13.97 28.85
N CYS A 131 5.88 -13.64 28.30
CA CYS A 131 6.23 -13.97 26.92
C CYS A 131 7.73 -14.13 26.70
N ASP A 132 8.07 -14.80 25.60
CA ASP A 132 9.41 -14.87 25.01
C ASP A 132 9.26 -14.57 23.51
N ILE A 133 9.80 -13.45 23.09
CA ILE A 133 9.71 -12.94 21.71
C ILE A 133 11.13 -12.79 21.19
N THR A 134 11.41 -13.45 20.06
CA THR A 134 12.64 -13.20 19.28
C THR A 134 12.26 -12.64 17.92
N ASP A 135 12.80 -11.46 17.58
CA ASP A 135 12.29 -10.69 16.45
C ASP A 135 13.39 -9.96 15.69
N TRP A 136 13.16 -9.80 14.39
CA TRP A 136 14.03 -9.11 13.43
C TRP A 136 13.25 -8.80 12.16
N PRO A 137 13.64 -7.78 11.35
CA PRO A 137 12.96 -7.50 10.09
C PRO A 137 13.34 -8.52 8.99
N ALA A 138 12.39 -8.87 8.13
CA ALA A 138 12.67 -9.64 6.93
C ALA A 138 13.35 -8.80 5.84
N PHE A 139 13.08 -7.49 5.80
CA PHE A 139 13.69 -6.54 4.86
C PHE A 139 14.31 -5.36 5.60
N ARG A 140 15.50 -4.93 5.15
CA ARG A 140 16.26 -3.84 5.78
C ARG A 140 15.62 -2.47 5.54
N VAL A 141 15.08 -2.23 4.34
CA VAL A 141 14.37 -0.99 3.99
C VAL A 141 12.86 -1.23 4.06
N ARG A 142 12.20 -0.42 4.87
CA ARG A 142 10.74 -0.38 5.05
C ARG A 142 10.35 1.09 5.12
N GLY A 143 9.84 1.61 4.01
CA GLY A 143 9.74 3.06 3.86
C GLY A 143 8.39 3.58 3.43
N PHE A 144 8.22 4.87 3.64
CA PHE A 144 7.14 5.67 3.10
C PHE A 144 7.74 6.87 2.36
N MET A 145 7.24 7.18 1.18
CA MET A 145 7.60 8.34 0.39
C MET A 145 6.43 9.32 0.33
N HIS A 146 6.71 10.59 0.53
CA HIS A 146 5.73 11.66 0.35
C HIS A 146 6.21 12.66 -0.69
N ASP A 147 5.40 12.88 -1.72
CA ASP A 147 5.61 13.89 -2.75
C ASP A 147 5.20 15.26 -2.23
N ILE A 148 6.16 16.00 -1.75
CA ILE A 148 5.97 17.37 -1.29
C ILE A 148 6.39 18.40 -2.34
N GLY A 149 7.05 17.97 -3.40
CA GLY A 149 7.37 18.80 -4.55
C GLY A 149 6.10 19.34 -5.21
N ARG A 150 5.10 18.47 -5.42
CA ARG A 150 3.80 18.85 -5.99
C ARG A 150 2.91 19.57 -4.99
N SER A 151 2.84 19.11 -3.73
CA SER A 151 1.97 19.71 -2.70
C SER A 151 2.72 19.86 -1.38
N PHE A 152 2.81 21.08 -0.86
CA PHE A 152 3.57 21.38 0.37
C PHE A 152 2.86 20.79 1.61
N ILE A 153 3.60 20.05 2.42
CA ILE A 153 3.14 19.50 3.69
C ILE A 153 3.78 20.28 4.85
N PRO A 154 3.01 20.77 5.83
CA PRO A 154 3.58 21.44 6.99
C PRO A 154 4.50 20.52 7.81
N MET A 155 5.51 21.11 8.45
CA MET A 155 6.51 20.39 9.22
C MET A 155 5.92 19.58 10.37
N ASP A 156 4.86 20.08 11.00
CA ASP A 156 4.13 19.40 12.08
C ASP A 156 3.42 18.13 11.59
N GLU A 157 2.89 18.13 10.35
CA GLU A 157 2.31 16.94 9.75
C GLU A 157 3.38 15.91 9.36
N LEU A 158 4.52 16.36 8.78
CA LEU A 158 5.65 15.45 8.49
C LEU A 158 6.17 14.75 9.75
N LYS A 159 6.25 15.48 10.87
CA LYS A 159 6.67 14.88 12.16
C LYS A 159 5.69 13.83 12.65
N LYS A 160 4.36 14.06 12.52
CA LYS A 160 3.35 13.06 12.85
C LYS A 160 3.47 11.79 11.99
N GLU A 161 3.70 11.96 10.69
CA GLU A 161 3.96 10.83 9.78
C GLU A 161 5.16 10.01 10.28
N ILE A 162 6.29 10.67 10.58
CA ILE A 162 7.52 10.03 11.05
C ILE A 162 7.31 9.30 12.39
N GLU A 163 6.59 9.90 13.34
CA GLU A 163 6.24 9.24 14.60
C GLU A 163 5.42 7.96 14.36
N LEU A 164 4.43 8.02 13.47
CA LEU A 164 3.62 6.86 13.11
C LEU A 164 4.47 5.77 12.44
N LEU A 165 5.28 6.16 11.45
CA LEU A 165 6.20 5.27 10.77
C LEU A 165 7.09 4.53 11.78
N SER A 166 7.75 5.28 12.64
CA SER A 166 8.60 4.76 13.69
C SER A 166 7.86 3.77 14.59
N ARG A 167 6.69 4.15 15.11
CA ARG A 167 5.87 3.32 16.02
C ARG A 167 5.58 1.93 15.48
N PHE A 168 5.40 1.79 14.17
CA PHE A 168 5.14 0.53 13.48
C PHE A 168 6.38 -0.06 12.77
N LYS A 169 7.58 0.29 13.24
CA LYS A 169 8.88 -0.26 12.79
C LYS A 169 9.21 0.03 11.31
N ILE A 170 8.60 1.03 10.71
CA ILE A 170 9.05 1.60 9.45
C ILE A 170 10.30 2.42 9.75
N ASN A 171 11.33 2.34 8.90
CA ASN A 171 12.65 2.89 9.18
C ASN A 171 13.20 3.82 8.08
N VAL A 172 12.39 4.15 7.09
CA VAL A 172 12.78 5.07 6.01
C VAL A 172 11.64 6.05 5.73
N PHE A 173 11.98 7.34 5.65
CA PHE A 173 11.13 8.40 5.11
C PHE A 173 11.81 8.98 3.88
N HIS A 174 11.22 8.76 2.69
CA HIS A 174 11.69 9.29 1.43
C HIS A 174 10.97 10.61 1.15
N TRP A 175 11.73 11.70 1.12
CA TRP A 175 11.25 13.08 1.06
C TRP A 175 11.45 13.65 -0.33
N HIS A 176 10.44 13.57 -1.20
CA HIS A 176 10.50 14.03 -2.59
C HIS A 176 10.31 15.55 -2.65
N LEU A 177 11.42 16.28 -2.67
CA LEU A 177 11.49 17.74 -2.41
C LEU A 177 11.28 18.61 -3.65
N THR A 178 11.51 18.09 -4.84
CA THR A 178 11.56 18.91 -6.07
C THR A 178 10.75 18.28 -7.18
N GLU A 179 10.01 19.12 -7.90
CA GLU A 179 9.11 18.72 -8.96
C GLU A 179 8.85 19.85 -9.96
N ASN A 180 8.11 19.55 -11.04
CA ASN A 180 7.66 20.56 -11.98
C ASN A 180 6.93 21.72 -11.31
N GLN A 181 6.15 21.46 -10.26
CA GLN A 181 5.34 22.44 -9.57
C GLN A 181 6.16 23.36 -8.67
N ALA A 182 7.17 22.85 -7.99
CA ALA A 182 7.99 23.69 -7.12
C ALA A 182 9.32 23.02 -6.70
N TRP A 183 10.23 23.86 -6.26
CA TRP A 183 11.44 23.52 -5.53
C TRP A 183 11.22 23.81 -4.04
N ARG A 184 11.12 22.79 -3.19
CA ARG A 184 10.69 22.94 -1.79
C ARG A 184 11.81 23.03 -0.75
N LEU A 185 13.07 22.91 -1.11
CA LEU A 185 14.19 23.11 -0.21
C LEU A 185 14.78 24.53 -0.41
N GLU A 186 15.04 25.26 0.67
CA GLU A 186 15.71 26.56 0.62
C GLU A 186 17.04 26.45 -0.12
N SER A 187 17.31 27.40 -1.02
CA SER A 187 18.62 27.64 -1.54
C SER A 187 19.07 29.09 -1.20
N LYS A 188 20.16 29.20 -0.48
CA LYS A 188 20.77 30.51 -0.18
C LYS A 188 21.59 31.05 -1.33
N LEU A 189 22.14 30.14 -2.15
CA LEU A 189 22.89 30.50 -3.36
C LEU A 189 21.96 30.98 -4.48
N TYR A 190 20.77 30.36 -4.58
CA TYR A 190 19.78 30.61 -5.63
C TYR A 190 18.37 30.84 -5.06
N PRO A 191 18.17 31.95 -4.28
CA PRO A 191 16.90 32.19 -3.58
C PRO A 191 15.71 32.35 -4.54
N MET A 192 15.95 32.65 -5.82
CA MET A 192 14.89 32.70 -6.84
C MET A 192 14.21 31.36 -7.07
N LEU A 193 14.81 30.21 -6.76
CA LEU A 193 14.15 28.90 -6.81
C LEU A 193 12.95 28.81 -5.87
N ASN A 194 13.00 29.53 -4.76
CA ASN A 194 11.96 29.53 -3.74
C ASN A 194 10.98 30.71 -3.91
N ALA A 195 11.17 31.54 -4.94
CA ALA A 195 10.29 32.70 -5.20
C ALA A 195 8.88 32.21 -5.65
N PRO A 196 7.81 32.87 -5.17
CA PRO A 196 6.43 32.46 -5.48
C PRO A 196 6.11 32.40 -6.98
N GLU A 197 6.74 33.25 -7.80
CA GLU A 197 6.57 33.30 -9.25
C GLU A 197 7.11 32.07 -9.98
N ASN A 198 8.06 31.34 -9.37
CA ASN A 198 8.65 30.12 -9.90
C ASN A 198 7.95 28.84 -9.40
N MET A 199 6.88 28.98 -8.61
CA MET A 199 6.07 27.88 -8.11
C MET A 199 4.67 27.89 -8.76
N GLU A 200 4.17 26.74 -9.15
CA GLU A 200 2.81 26.56 -9.67
C GLU A 200 1.80 26.32 -8.56
N ARG A 201 2.18 25.49 -7.56
CA ARG A 201 1.33 25.14 -6.41
C ARG A 201 1.95 25.61 -5.11
N ASP A 202 1.15 25.91 -4.10
CA ASP A 202 1.58 26.35 -2.76
C ASP A 202 2.68 27.41 -2.82
N LYS A 203 2.42 28.48 -3.59
CA LYS A 203 3.39 29.52 -3.93
C LYS A 203 4.05 30.13 -2.70
N GLY A 204 5.38 30.18 -2.70
CA GLY A 204 6.18 30.74 -1.62
C GLY A 204 6.29 29.84 -0.39
N ARG A 205 5.81 28.59 -0.45
CA ARG A 205 5.94 27.61 0.63
C ARG A 205 7.10 26.66 0.32
N TYR A 206 8.07 26.62 1.20
CA TYR A 206 9.24 25.73 1.12
C TYR A 206 9.79 25.52 2.54
N TYR A 207 10.71 24.59 2.69
CA TYR A 207 11.40 24.33 3.95
C TYR A 207 12.73 25.07 3.97
N THR A 208 12.99 25.80 5.04
CA THR A 208 14.32 26.38 5.29
C THR A 208 15.35 25.27 5.53
N LEU A 209 16.62 25.54 5.27
CA LEU A 209 17.69 24.58 5.58
C LEU A 209 17.72 24.21 7.06
N GLU A 210 17.30 25.14 7.93
CA GLU A 210 17.19 24.86 9.37
C GLU A 210 16.05 23.91 9.69
N GLU A 211 14.86 24.11 9.13
CA GLU A 211 13.74 23.18 9.29
C GLU A 211 14.08 21.79 8.74
N ALA A 212 14.77 21.73 7.58
CA ALA A 212 15.21 20.46 7.00
C ALA A 212 16.24 19.75 7.90
N ARG A 213 17.16 20.48 8.54
CA ARG A 213 18.10 19.92 9.53
C ARG A 213 17.36 19.38 10.75
N GLN A 214 16.39 20.12 11.28
CA GLN A 214 15.56 19.68 12.41
C GLN A 214 14.76 18.44 12.08
N LEU A 215 14.25 18.30 10.84
CA LEU A 215 13.57 17.11 10.40
C LEU A 215 14.51 15.91 10.32
N ALA A 216 15.72 16.09 9.80
CA ALA A 216 16.73 15.02 9.76
C ALA A 216 17.12 14.55 11.17
N GLU A 217 17.26 15.47 12.13
CA GLU A 217 17.50 15.13 13.53
C GLU A 217 16.31 14.40 14.15
N PHE A 218 15.10 14.89 13.94
CA PHE A 218 13.87 14.24 14.39
C PHE A 218 13.72 12.81 13.85
N CYS A 219 14.01 12.60 12.57
CA CYS A 219 14.04 11.25 11.97
C CYS A 219 15.05 10.35 12.69
N ARG A 220 16.27 10.84 12.95
CA ARG A 220 17.33 10.09 13.63
C ARG A 220 16.93 9.68 15.04
N GLU A 221 16.31 10.58 15.81
CA GLU A 221 15.80 10.29 17.16
C GLU A 221 14.73 9.21 17.16
N HIS A 222 13.97 9.09 16.07
CA HIS A 222 12.92 8.09 15.88
C HIS A 222 13.41 6.82 15.15
N TYR A 223 14.72 6.69 14.91
CA TYR A 223 15.31 5.57 14.15
C TYR A 223 14.66 5.39 12.76
N VAL A 224 14.38 6.51 12.10
CA VAL A 224 13.93 6.61 10.71
C VAL A 224 15.03 7.28 9.90
N THR A 225 15.47 6.66 8.82
CA THR A 225 16.43 7.24 7.88
C THR A 225 15.69 8.20 6.95
N LEU A 226 16.06 9.47 6.98
CA LEU A 226 15.58 10.44 6.00
C LEU A 226 16.37 10.27 4.69
N ILE A 227 15.66 10.14 3.58
CA ILE A 227 16.21 10.14 2.21
C ILE A 227 15.63 11.35 1.48
N PRO A 228 16.32 12.50 1.47
CA PRO A 228 15.88 13.63 0.66
C PRO A 228 16.12 13.35 -0.81
N GLU A 229 15.15 13.69 -1.66
CA GLU A 229 15.26 13.60 -3.11
C GLU A 229 15.31 14.98 -3.73
N ILE A 230 16.31 15.18 -4.57
CA ILE A 230 16.43 16.29 -5.51
C ILE A 230 16.41 15.68 -6.90
N ASP A 231 15.22 15.66 -7.49
CA ASP A 231 14.99 15.00 -8.78
C ASP A 231 15.68 15.74 -9.91
N MET A 232 16.42 14.97 -10.73
CA MET A 232 17.24 15.49 -11.82
C MET A 232 17.51 14.39 -12.89
N PRO A 233 17.63 14.75 -14.16
CA PRO A 233 17.32 16.04 -14.76
C PRO A 233 15.85 16.17 -15.17
N GLY A 234 15.01 15.14 -14.89
CA GLY A 234 13.58 15.15 -15.08
C GLY A 234 12.84 15.98 -14.05
N HIS A 235 11.51 16.09 -14.16
CA HIS A 235 10.66 16.79 -13.20
C HIS A 235 11.17 18.18 -12.78
N SER A 236 11.75 18.90 -13.73
CA SER A 236 12.62 20.05 -13.48
C SER A 236 12.06 21.40 -13.97
N ALA A 237 10.74 21.47 -14.28
CA ALA A 237 10.19 22.71 -14.82
C ALA A 237 10.29 23.90 -13.84
N ALA A 238 10.31 23.70 -12.52
CA ALA A 238 10.58 24.75 -11.54
C ALA A 238 12.02 25.31 -11.70
N PHE A 239 12.99 24.46 -11.94
CA PHE A 239 14.36 24.86 -12.25
C PHE A 239 14.43 25.65 -13.58
N GLU A 240 13.78 25.12 -14.63
CA GLU A 240 13.79 25.77 -15.95
C GLU A 240 13.08 27.14 -15.94
N ARG A 241 11.96 27.28 -15.19
CA ARG A 241 11.32 28.59 -15.00
C ARG A 241 12.23 29.60 -14.33
N THR A 242 13.05 29.12 -13.39
CA THR A 242 13.96 29.98 -12.62
C THR A 242 15.16 30.47 -13.44
N PHE A 243 15.78 29.58 -14.22
CA PHE A 243 17.05 29.84 -14.87
C PHE A 243 16.95 30.06 -16.40
N GLY A 244 15.86 29.66 -17.01
CA GLY A 244 15.64 29.76 -18.47
C GLY A 244 16.35 28.68 -19.29
N PHE A 245 16.94 27.68 -18.65
CA PHE A 245 17.60 26.52 -19.29
C PHE A 245 17.51 25.27 -18.42
N GLY A 246 17.70 24.09 -19.03
CA GLY A 246 17.60 22.81 -18.34
C GLY A 246 18.87 22.42 -17.57
N MET A 247 18.73 21.46 -16.66
CA MET A 247 19.80 20.97 -15.78
C MET A 247 20.96 20.32 -16.52
N GLN A 248 20.74 19.74 -17.72
CA GLN A 248 21.75 19.04 -18.50
C GLN A 248 22.71 19.99 -19.28
N THR A 249 22.48 21.30 -19.26
CA THR A 249 23.41 22.27 -19.83
C THR A 249 24.67 22.40 -18.97
N VAL A 250 25.76 22.96 -19.50
CA VAL A 250 27.00 23.18 -18.74
C VAL A 250 26.75 24.01 -17.48
N GLU A 251 25.96 25.08 -17.62
CA GLU A 251 25.59 25.94 -16.48
C GLU A 251 24.61 25.27 -15.53
N GLY A 252 23.64 24.49 -16.09
CA GLY A 252 22.71 23.68 -15.29
C GLY A 252 23.44 22.68 -14.41
N LYS A 253 24.42 21.96 -14.94
CA LYS A 253 25.26 21.03 -14.15
C LYS A 253 26.03 21.74 -13.04
N ARG A 254 26.53 22.94 -13.30
CA ARG A 254 27.24 23.75 -12.28
C ARG A 254 26.29 24.12 -11.15
N ILE A 255 25.10 24.64 -11.49
CA ILE A 255 24.07 25.00 -10.51
C ILE A 255 23.62 23.80 -9.72
N MET A 256 23.37 22.65 -10.38
CA MET A 256 22.97 21.43 -9.69
C MET A 256 24.00 20.94 -8.67
N LYS A 257 25.31 21.05 -8.98
CA LYS A 257 26.37 20.74 -8.00
C LYS A 257 26.36 21.70 -6.81
N ASP A 258 26.11 22.99 -7.04
CA ASP A 258 26.00 23.99 -5.96
C ASP A 258 24.78 23.65 -5.05
N LEU A 259 23.63 23.34 -5.63
CA LEU A 259 22.40 22.93 -4.90
C LEU A 259 22.59 21.63 -4.11
N LEU A 260 23.23 20.63 -4.73
CA LEU A 260 23.58 19.39 -4.04
C LEU A 260 24.58 19.64 -2.90
N ALA A 261 25.52 20.57 -3.07
CA ALA A 261 26.45 20.95 -2.00
C ALA A 261 25.70 21.55 -0.81
N GLU A 262 24.79 22.53 -1.05
CA GLU A 262 23.94 23.10 0.01
C GLU A 262 23.16 22.03 0.75
N ALA A 263 22.49 21.13 0.04
CA ALA A 263 21.70 20.05 0.63
C ALA A 263 22.56 19.06 1.42
N CYS A 264 23.68 18.60 0.86
CA CYS A 264 24.58 17.65 1.53
C CYS A 264 25.24 18.24 2.78
N ASP A 265 25.59 19.52 2.74
CA ASP A 265 26.25 20.23 3.85
C ASP A 265 25.25 20.60 4.97
N ALA A 266 23.97 20.83 4.62
CA ALA A 266 22.93 21.14 5.57
C ALA A 266 22.35 19.88 6.25
N LEU A 267 22.27 18.75 5.55
CA LEU A 267 21.57 17.56 6.01
C LEU A 267 22.54 16.45 6.44
N ASP A 268 22.45 16.06 7.71
CA ASP A 268 23.17 14.90 8.24
C ASP A 268 22.40 13.62 7.94
N VAL A 269 22.42 13.22 6.66
CA VAL A 269 21.75 12.02 6.12
C VAL A 269 22.75 11.13 5.39
N PRO A 270 22.53 9.80 5.37
CA PRO A 270 23.45 8.88 4.67
C PRO A 270 23.25 8.83 3.16
N TYR A 271 22.09 9.22 2.67
CA TYR A 271 21.68 9.08 1.27
C TYR A 271 21.13 10.38 0.71
N ILE A 272 21.35 10.59 -0.58
CA ILE A 272 20.64 11.56 -1.43
C ILE A 272 20.02 10.79 -2.59
N HIS A 273 18.73 10.96 -2.82
CA HIS A 273 18.08 10.43 -4.00
C HIS A 273 18.13 11.48 -5.12
N ILE A 274 18.61 11.09 -6.30
CA ILE A 274 18.86 12.00 -7.42
C ILE A 274 17.82 11.88 -8.56
N GLY A 275 16.69 11.21 -8.29
CA GLY A 275 15.62 11.02 -9.29
C GLY A 275 16.04 10.15 -10.47
N THR A 276 16.02 10.69 -11.67
CA THR A 276 16.43 10.15 -12.99
C THR A 276 15.34 9.44 -13.80
N ASP A 277 14.08 9.52 -13.36
CA ASP A 277 12.95 8.95 -14.08
C ASP A 277 12.33 9.90 -15.12
N GLU A 278 11.51 9.34 -15.98
CA GLU A 278 10.64 10.01 -16.96
C GLU A 278 11.32 11.11 -17.81
N VAL A 279 12.61 10.99 -18.09
CA VAL A 279 13.38 12.01 -18.80
C VAL A 279 14.21 11.44 -19.95
N GLN A 280 14.45 12.29 -20.97
CA GLN A 280 15.43 12.02 -22.03
C GLN A 280 16.80 12.57 -21.63
N PHE A 281 17.80 11.70 -21.56
CA PHE A 281 19.17 12.10 -21.29
C PHE A 281 19.81 12.64 -22.59
N THR A 282 20.13 13.91 -22.58
CA THR A 282 20.81 14.62 -23.68
C THR A 282 22.31 14.77 -23.45
N ASP A 283 22.76 14.60 -22.22
CA ASP A 283 24.17 14.60 -21.81
C ASP A 283 24.50 13.30 -21.05
N SER A 284 25.30 12.44 -21.67
CA SER A 284 25.70 11.15 -21.11
C SER A 284 26.62 11.26 -19.87
N THR A 285 27.16 12.46 -19.57
CA THR A 285 28.02 12.69 -18.42
C THR A 285 27.24 13.19 -17.20
N PHE A 286 25.98 13.65 -17.39
CA PHE A 286 25.20 14.29 -16.33
C PHE A 286 25.05 13.40 -15.09
N VAL A 287 24.46 12.23 -15.26
CA VAL A 287 24.16 11.33 -14.12
C VAL A 287 25.44 10.82 -13.44
N PRO A 288 26.47 10.31 -14.17
CA PRO A 288 27.74 9.94 -13.56
C PRO A 288 28.41 11.06 -12.77
N GLU A 289 28.38 12.30 -13.28
CA GLU A 289 28.92 13.47 -12.58
C GLU A 289 28.16 13.77 -11.29
N MET A 290 26.83 13.71 -11.29
CA MET A 290 25.99 13.95 -10.10
C MET A 290 26.22 12.87 -9.03
N VAL A 291 26.27 11.58 -9.42
CA VAL A 291 26.60 10.50 -8.50
C VAL A 291 27.98 10.67 -7.87
N ALA A 292 28.99 10.96 -8.70
CA ALA A 292 30.35 11.20 -8.22
C ALA A 292 30.41 12.40 -7.27
N PHE A 293 29.64 13.46 -7.55
CA PHE A 293 29.57 14.64 -6.70
C PHE A 293 28.92 14.32 -5.34
N VAL A 294 27.77 13.64 -5.30
CA VAL A 294 27.13 13.21 -4.06
C VAL A 294 28.09 12.36 -3.22
N ARG A 295 28.80 11.42 -3.84
CA ARG A 295 29.81 10.59 -3.17
C ARG A 295 30.99 11.40 -2.65
N SER A 296 31.42 12.45 -3.36
CA SER A 296 32.49 13.36 -2.91
C SER A 296 32.10 14.13 -1.64
N LYS A 297 30.80 14.29 -1.39
CA LYS A 297 30.23 14.88 -0.16
C LYS A 297 30.05 13.85 0.98
N GLY A 298 30.55 12.63 0.81
CA GLY A 298 30.46 11.55 1.80
C GLY A 298 29.07 10.90 1.91
N LYS A 299 28.18 11.15 0.94
CA LYS A 299 26.84 10.59 0.89
C LYS A 299 26.79 9.47 -0.14
N LYS A 300 25.77 8.60 -0.05
CA LYS A 300 25.46 7.57 -1.03
C LYS A 300 24.33 8.06 -1.94
N ALA A 301 24.38 7.70 -3.22
CA ALA A 301 23.38 8.07 -4.20
C ALA A 301 22.35 6.95 -4.44
N ILE A 302 21.07 7.33 -4.48
CA ILE A 302 19.96 6.46 -4.89
C ILE A 302 19.33 7.10 -6.13
N SER A 303 18.77 6.29 -7.03
CA SER A 303 18.04 6.79 -8.19
C SER A 303 16.89 5.88 -8.59
N TRP A 304 15.92 6.42 -9.35
CA TRP A 304 14.81 5.66 -9.88
C TRP A 304 15.24 4.64 -10.95
N ASN A 305 14.49 3.53 -11.04
CA ASN A 305 14.61 2.51 -12.08
C ASN A 305 13.17 2.10 -12.54
N PRO A 306 12.78 2.24 -13.81
CA PRO A 306 13.55 2.74 -14.96
C PRO A 306 14.01 4.19 -14.80
N GLY A 307 15.15 4.49 -15.39
CA GLY A 307 15.83 5.79 -15.40
C GLY A 307 17.16 5.62 -16.12
N TRP A 308 18.23 6.15 -15.52
CA TRP A 308 19.57 5.89 -16.01
C TRP A 308 19.95 4.41 -15.81
N HIS A 309 20.65 3.83 -16.78
CA HIS A 309 21.19 2.49 -16.67
C HIS A 309 22.55 2.51 -15.97
N TYR A 310 22.70 1.70 -14.95
CA TYR A 310 23.93 1.62 -14.16
C TYR A 310 24.60 0.27 -14.30
N GLU A 311 25.93 0.27 -14.30
CA GLU A 311 26.75 -0.91 -14.03
C GLU A 311 27.01 -1.05 -12.52
N LYS A 312 27.40 -2.24 -12.09
CA LYS A 312 27.76 -2.51 -10.70
C LYS A 312 28.82 -1.55 -10.19
N GLY A 313 28.52 -0.85 -9.10
CA GLY A 313 29.41 0.12 -8.46
C GLY A 313 29.23 1.57 -8.94
N GLU A 314 28.44 1.82 -9.98
CA GLU A 314 28.17 3.18 -10.47
C GLU A 314 27.12 3.90 -9.63
N ILE A 315 26.24 3.17 -8.97
CA ILE A 315 25.23 3.71 -8.03
C ILE A 315 25.24 2.89 -6.74
N ASP A 316 24.77 3.45 -5.64
CA ASP A 316 24.74 2.75 -4.35
C ASP A 316 23.46 1.97 -4.12
N MET A 317 22.35 2.39 -4.73
CA MET A 317 21.04 1.73 -4.65
C MET A 317 20.12 2.24 -5.77
N THR A 318 19.18 1.41 -6.23
CA THR A 318 18.10 1.82 -7.13
C THR A 318 16.73 1.63 -6.47
N GLN A 319 15.77 2.49 -6.81
CA GLN A 319 14.37 2.39 -6.38
C GLN A 319 13.49 2.12 -7.60
N LEU A 320 12.80 0.98 -7.59
CA LEU A 320 11.97 0.57 -8.72
C LEU A 320 10.59 1.21 -8.61
N TRP A 321 10.24 2.08 -9.57
CA TRP A 321 8.96 2.79 -9.56
C TRP A 321 7.92 2.26 -10.54
N SER A 322 8.35 1.47 -11.53
CA SER A 322 7.48 0.96 -12.59
C SER A 322 7.70 -0.54 -12.79
N TYR A 323 6.68 -1.23 -13.30
CA TYR A 323 6.77 -2.64 -13.69
C TYR A 323 7.87 -2.92 -14.74
N CYS A 324 8.32 -1.91 -15.46
CA CYS A 324 9.45 -2.00 -16.38
C CYS A 324 10.80 -2.02 -15.65
N GLY A 325 10.85 -1.58 -14.38
CA GLY A 325 12.04 -1.59 -13.54
C GLY A 325 12.45 -3.02 -13.17
N LYS A 326 13.76 -3.28 -13.16
CA LYS A 326 14.33 -4.58 -12.82
C LYS A 326 15.48 -4.40 -11.85
N ALA A 327 15.47 -5.19 -10.79
CA ALA A 327 16.64 -5.30 -9.91
C ALA A 327 17.83 -5.86 -10.69
N GLN A 328 19.01 -5.29 -10.45
CA GLN A 328 20.25 -5.67 -11.12
C GLN A 328 21.17 -6.35 -10.11
N PRO A 329 21.80 -7.50 -10.45
CA PRO A 329 22.72 -8.18 -9.55
C PRO A 329 23.86 -7.26 -9.10
N GLY A 330 24.07 -7.19 -7.79
CA GLY A 330 25.12 -6.39 -7.17
C GLY A 330 24.81 -4.89 -7.05
N ILE A 331 23.60 -4.47 -7.34
CA ILE A 331 23.07 -3.13 -7.03
C ILE A 331 21.85 -3.32 -6.13
N PRO A 332 21.88 -2.94 -4.86
CA PRO A 332 20.74 -3.06 -3.97
C PRO A 332 19.53 -2.32 -4.53
N ALA A 333 18.35 -2.96 -4.48
CA ALA A 333 17.11 -2.41 -5.01
C ALA A 333 16.04 -2.26 -3.93
N ILE A 334 15.26 -1.20 -4.04
CA ILE A 334 14.04 -0.94 -3.26
C ILE A 334 12.84 -1.14 -4.17
N ASP A 335 11.84 -1.90 -3.74
CA ASP A 335 10.60 -2.08 -4.47
C ASP A 335 9.62 -0.95 -4.13
N CYS A 336 9.28 -0.14 -5.13
CA CYS A 336 8.21 0.85 -5.03
C CYS A 336 7.17 0.65 -6.14
N ARG A 337 7.33 -0.43 -6.95
CA ARG A 337 6.43 -0.78 -8.04
C ARG A 337 5.05 -1.09 -7.47
N PHE A 338 4.00 -0.46 -8.00
CA PHE A 338 2.61 -0.70 -7.63
C PHE A 338 2.24 -0.47 -6.15
N HIS A 339 3.13 0.05 -5.35
CA HIS A 339 2.89 0.39 -3.95
C HIS A 339 2.60 1.89 -3.78
N TYR A 340 1.78 2.44 -4.67
CA TYR A 340 1.33 3.82 -4.64
C TYR A 340 -0.02 3.88 -3.94
N ALA A 341 0.00 4.27 -2.66
CA ALA A 341 -1.15 4.17 -1.78
C ALA A 341 -2.34 5.06 -2.18
N ASN A 342 -2.10 6.07 -3.02
CA ASN A 342 -3.12 6.98 -3.50
C ASN A 342 -3.42 6.88 -5.01
N HIS A 343 -2.87 5.86 -5.71
CA HIS A 343 -3.11 5.67 -7.14
C HIS A 343 -4.12 4.58 -7.47
N PHE A 344 -4.44 3.73 -6.51
CA PHE A 344 -5.24 2.53 -6.72
C PHE A 344 -6.36 2.42 -5.71
N ASP A 345 -7.09 1.30 -5.75
CA ASP A 345 -8.20 1.08 -4.83
C ASP A 345 -7.75 0.90 -3.39
N ASN A 346 -8.51 1.45 -2.48
CA ASN A 346 -8.23 1.44 -1.05
C ASN A 346 -8.29 0.03 -0.42
N TYR A 347 -8.98 -0.90 -1.05
CA TYR A 347 -9.25 -2.22 -0.52
C TYR A 347 -8.52 -3.31 -1.27
N SER A 348 -8.68 -3.40 -2.60
CA SER A 348 -8.00 -4.41 -3.42
C SER A 348 -6.48 -4.27 -3.40
N ASP A 349 -5.96 -3.07 -3.50
CA ASP A 349 -4.52 -2.84 -3.49
C ASP A 349 -3.91 -2.98 -2.10
N LEU A 350 -4.69 -2.80 -1.03
CA LEU A 350 -4.28 -3.16 0.32
C LEU A 350 -4.10 -4.68 0.46
N VAL A 351 -5.04 -5.47 -0.10
CA VAL A 351 -4.92 -6.93 -0.18
C VAL A 351 -3.69 -7.33 -0.99
N ALA A 352 -3.47 -6.64 -2.12
CA ALA A 352 -2.30 -6.86 -2.96
C ALA A 352 -0.99 -6.58 -2.21
N LEU A 353 -0.88 -5.47 -1.50
CA LEU A 353 0.28 -5.14 -0.67
C LEU A 353 0.52 -6.18 0.42
N PHE A 354 -0.54 -6.63 1.10
CA PHE A 354 -0.45 -7.68 2.11
C PHE A 354 0.03 -9.02 1.51
N ASN A 355 -0.43 -9.36 0.31
CA ASN A 355 -0.07 -10.61 -0.37
C ASN A 355 1.26 -10.53 -1.12
N SER A 356 1.81 -9.34 -1.38
CA SER A 356 2.99 -9.16 -2.21
C SER A 356 4.24 -9.82 -1.65
N ARG A 357 5.01 -10.47 -2.51
CA ARG A 357 6.44 -10.66 -2.32
C ARG A 357 7.18 -9.42 -2.78
N ILE A 358 7.94 -8.82 -1.91
CA ILE A 358 8.79 -7.67 -2.23
C ILE A 358 9.87 -8.12 -3.21
N LEU A 359 9.87 -7.58 -4.43
CA LEU A 359 10.73 -8.01 -5.54
C LEU A 359 10.79 -9.55 -5.70
N ASP A 360 9.60 -10.19 -5.61
CA ASP A 360 9.40 -11.63 -5.79
C ASP A 360 10.09 -12.52 -4.74
N LEU A 361 10.64 -11.95 -3.66
CA LEU A 361 11.30 -12.66 -2.58
C LEU A 361 10.50 -12.64 -1.28
N PRO A 362 10.55 -13.74 -0.50
CA PRO A 362 9.91 -13.79 0.82
C PRO A 362 10.68 -13.01 1.89
N LYS A 363 11.94 -12.69 1.67
CA LYS A 363 12.82 -11.88 2.52
C LYS A 363 13.93 -11.23 1.71
N GLY A 364 14.47 -10.13 2.22
CA GLY A 364 15.55 -9.39 1.61
C GLY A 364 16.89 -10.15 1.58
N ASN A 365 17.79 -9.63 0.80
CA ASN A 365 19.19 -10.06 0.70
C ASN A 365 20.06 -8.84 0.33
N ASP A 366 21.30 -9.08 -0.12
CA ASP A 366 22.20 -7.97 -0.48
C ASP A 366 21.74 -7.19 -1.72
N ASP A 367 21.04 -7.83 -2.66
CA ASP A 367 20.52 -7.21 -3.88
C ASP A 367 19.11 -6.62 -3.67
N ILE A 368 18.33 -7.11 -2.70
CA ILE A 368 16.96 -6.68 -2.44
C ILE A 368 16.88 -6.09 -1.03
N ALA A 369 16.91 -4.77 -0.96
CA ALA A 369 16.94 -4.04 0.30
C ALA A 369 15.57 -4.01 1.01
N GLY A 370 14.49 -3.87 0.27
CA GLY A 370 13.15 -3.77 0.84
C GLY A 370 12.13 -3.05 -0.04
N CYS A 371 11.20 -2.34 0.59
CA CYS A 371 10.06 -1.72 -0.07
C CYS A 371 9.77 -0.33 0.49
N ILE A 372 9.29 0.57 -0.37
CA ILE A 372 8.73 1.87 -0.02
C ILE A 372 7.32 1.97 -0.60
N VAL A 373 6.36 2.38 0.22
CA VAL A 373 5.02 2.81 -0.23
C VAL A 373 5.06 4.31 -0.49
N ALA A 374 4.46 4.76 -1.58
CA ALA A 374 4.54 6.15 -2.00
C ALA A 374 3.17 6.83 -2.07
N PHE A 375 3.15 8.12 -1.71
CA PHE A 375 2.11 9.07 -2.08
C PHE A 375 2.64 10.02 -3.15
N TRP A 376 1.95 10.06 -4.29
CA TRP A 376 2.18 11.01 -5.36
C TRP A 376 1.02 12.01 -5.42
N ASN A 377 1.33 13.28 -5.22
CA ASN A 377 0.34 14.35 -5.17
C ASN A 377 0.08 14.94 -6.56
N ASP A 378 -0.23 14.08 -7.56
CA ASP A 378 -0.46 14.50 -8.94
C ASP A 378 -1.63 15.48 -9.04
N ARG A 379 -2.71 15.23 -8.30
CA ARG A 379 -3.87 16.13 -8.31
C ARG A 379 -3.64 17.37 -7.46
N ASN A 380 -4.18 18.49 -7.96
CA ASN A 380 -4.20 19.73 -7.21
C ASN A 380 -5.38 19.71 -6.23
N ILE A 381 -5.09 19.75 -4.94
CA ILE A 381 -6.07 19.83 -3.87
C ILE A 381 -5.98 21.19 -3.18
N ASP A 382 -7.12 21.68 -2.64
CA ASP A 382 -7.19 23.02 -2.06
C ASP A 382 -6.57 23.11 -0.67
N ASN A 383 -6.52 21.99 0.06
CA ASN A 383 -6.02 21.94 1.43
C ASN A 383 -4.98 20.83 1.65
N THR A 384 -3.72 21.20 1.56
CA THR A 384 -2.60 20.26 1.72
C THR A 384 -2.47 19.67 3.13
N ARG A 385 -3.08 20.30 4.15
CA ARG A 385 -3.12 19.73 5.52
C ARG A 385 -4.00 18.49 5.62
N GLN A 386 -4.97 18.35 4.72
CA GLN A 386 -5.92 17.22 4.73
C GLN A 386 -5.50 16.08 3.78
N LEU A 387 -4.28 16.11 3.24
CA LEU A 387 -3.81 15.05 2.35
C LEU A 387 -3.88 13.67 3.01
N LEU A 388 -3.54 13.57 4.28
CA LEU A 388 -3.66 12.30 5.01
C LEU A 388 -5.11 11.89 5.25
N ASP A 389 -6.00 12.86 5.49
CA ASP A 389 -7.42 12.61 5.71
C ASP A 389 -8.11 12.08 4.45
N GLU A 390 -7.61 12.49 3.30
CA GLU A 390 -8.17 12.18 1.97
C GLU A 390 -7.48 10.98 1.31
N ASN A 391 -6.47 10.41 1.93
CA ASN A 391 -5.68 9.29 1.40
C ASN A 391 -5.63 8.10 2.38
N ASN A 392 -5.02 7.02 1.92
CA ASN A 392 -4.97 5.76 2.65
C ASN A 392 -3.68 5.55 3.44
N PHE A 393 -3.11 6.60 3.99
CA PHE A 393 -1.84 6.55 4.71
C PHE A 393 -1.82 5.46 5.79
N TYR A 394 -2.77 5.50 6.72
CA TYR A 394 -2.78 4.59 7.87
C TYR A 394 -2.87 3.11 7.49
N PRO A 395 -3.87 2.65 6.72
CA PRO A 395 -3.96 1.23 6.39
C PRO A 395 -2.78 0.74 5.55
N TYR A 396 -2.25 1.57 4.64
CA TYR A 396 -1.10 1.18 3.81
C TYR A 396 0.20 1.08 4.59
N VAL A 397 0.48 2.03 5.48
CA VAL A 397 1.67 1.99 6.36
C VAL A 397 1.62 0.77 7.27
N LEU A 398 0.47 0.46 7.88
CA LEU A 398 0.32 -0.71 8.73
C LEU A 398 0.49 -2.02 7.95
N THR A 399 -0.03 -2.08 6.72
CA THR A 399 0.11 -3.25 5.85
C THR A 399 1.56 -3.43 5.39
N LEU A 400 2.24 -2.34 5.01
CA LEU A 400 3.67 -2.39 4.70
C LEU A 400 4.49 -2.84 5.91
N ALA A 401 4.20 -2.30 7.09
CA ALA A 401 4.87 -2.68 8.33
C ALA A 401 4.80 -4.19 8.55
N GLU A 402 3.61 -4.78 8.45
CA GLU A 402 3.42 -6.23 8.57
C GLU A 402 4.21 -6.99 7.50
N ARG A 403 4.04 -6.62 6.22
CA ARG A 403 4.66 -7.34 5.11
C ARG A 403 6.19 -7.24 5.13
N ALA A 404 6.74 -6.06 5.27
CA ALA A 404 8.18 -5.83 5.19
C ALA A 404 8.94 -6.29 6.45
N TRP A 405 8.26 -6.29 7.61
CA TRP A 405 8.84 -6.83 8.84
C TRP A 405 8.83 -8.36 8.86
N ARG A 406 7.67 -8.99 8.58
CA ARG A 406 7.52 -10.45 8.62
C ARG A 406 8.10 -11.15 7.41
N GLY A 407 8.08 -10.50 6.25
CA GLY A 407 8.39 -11.16 4.99
C GLY A 407 7.29 -12.11 4.52
N GLY A 408 7.62 -13.05 3.64
CA GLY A 408 6.66 -13.98 3.06
C GLY A 408 5.88 -13.37 1.90
N GLY A 409 4.60 -13.66 1.83
CA GLY A 409 3.71 -13.22 0.76
C GLY A 409 3.64 -14.18 -0.42
N ASN A 410 2.71 -13.87 -1.32
CA ASN A 410 2.52 -14.51 -2.60
C ASN A 410 3.05 -13.60 -3.72
N CYS A 411 2.81 -13.95 -4.97
CA CYS A 411 3.15 -13.08 -6.06
C CYS A 411 2.05 -12.06 -6.33
N TYR A 412 2.42 -10.78 -6.46
CA TYR A 412 1.50 -9.70 -6.80
C TYR A 412 0.98 -9.79 -8.24
N PHE A 413 1.85 -10.15 -9.17
CA PHE A 413 1.59 -10.03 -10.62
C PHE A 413 1.03 -11.29 -11.26
N ASN A 414 1.23 -12.43 -10.65
CA ASN A 414 0.66 -13.66 -11.15
C ASN A 414 -0.31 -14.23 -10.12
N GLY A 415 -1.43 -14.69 -10.57
CA GLY A 415 -2.43 -15.29 -9.70
C GLY A 415 -3.47 -14.28 -9.22
N LYS A 416 -3.99 -14.50 -8.03
CA LYS A 416 -5.20 -13.86 -7.50
C LYS A 416 -4.91 -12.80 -6.44
N GLY A 417 -3.75 -12.12 -6.53
CA GLY A 417 -3.17 -11.30 -5.44
C GLY A 417 -3.98 -10.08 -5.00
N THR A 418 -4.81 -9.49 -5.88
CA THR A 418 -5.62 -8.30 -5.55
C THR A 418 -6.97 -8.64 -4.91
N LEU A 419 -7.34 -9.92 -4.82
CA LEU A 419 -8.65 -10.36 -4.36
C LEU A 419 -8.53 -11.45 -3.30
N LEU A 420 -9.54 -11.53 -2.42
CA LEU A 420 -9.69 -12.62 -1.45
C LEU A 420 -10.68 -13.63 -2.01
N TRP A 421 -10.15 -14.69 -2.59
CA TRP A 421 -10.93 -15.75 -3.22
C TRP A 421 -11.43 -16.77 -2.23
N ASP A 422 -12.66 -17.26 -2.42
CA ASP A 422 -13.24 -18.27 -1.53
C ASP A 422 -12.58 -19.66 -1.69
N ASP A 423 -11.96 -19.92 -2.84
CA ASP A 423 -11.19 -21.15 -3.10
C ASP A 423 -9.74 -21.08 -2.55
N GLU A 424 -9.35 -19.96 -1.92
CA GLU A 424 -8.05 -19.77 -1.22
C GLU A 424 -8.25 -19.42 0.27
N PRO A 425 -8.83 -20.37 1.06
CA PRO A 425 -9.25 -20.09 2.43
C PRO A 425 -8.09 -19.72 3.38
N GLU A 426 -6.88 -20.24 3.16
CA GLU A 426 -5.71 -19.94 3.99
C GLU A 426 -5.26 -18.48 3.81
N GLN A 427 -5.22 -18.00 2.57
CA GLN A 427 -4.89 -16.61 2.26
C GLN A 427 -5.94 -15.65 2.84
N LYS A 428 -7.22 -15.99 2.66
CA LYS A 428 -8.33 -15.22 3.22
C LYS A 428 -8.28 -15.16 4.75
N ALA A 429 -7.98 -16.29 5.41
CA ALA A 429 -7.85 -16.34 6.86
C ALA A 429 -6.64 -15.53 7.38
N ALA A 430 -5.51 -15.59 6.68
CA ALA A 430 -4.31 -14.83 7.03
C ALA A 430 -4.56 -13.31 6.93
N PHE A 431 -5.24 -12.88 5.85
CA PHE A 431 -5.62 -11.48 5.72
C PHE A 431 -6.64 -11.06 6.79
N ALA A 432 -7.64 -11.89 7.08
CA ALA A 432 -8.64 -11.59 8.12
C ALA A 432 -8.02 -11.46 9.52
N GLU A 433 -7.02 -12.26 9.84
CA GLU A 433 -6.26 -12.15 11.10
C GLU A 433 -5.50 -10.81 11.16
N PHE A 434 -4.78 -10.46 10.10
CA PHE A 434 -4.11 -9.17 9.98
C PHE A 434 -5.11 -8.00 10.06
N GLU A 435 -6.21 -8.06 9.31
CA GLU A 435 -7.27 -7.03 9.32
C GLU A 435 -7.83 -6.81 10.72
N ASN A 436 -8.03 -7.88 11.52
CA ASN A 436 -8.47 -7.77 12.91
C ASN A 436 -7.48 -6.96 13.77
N ARG A 437 -6.17 -7.21 13.62
CA ARG A 437 -5.13 -6.46 14.33
C ARG A 437 -5.09 -5.00 13.89
N MET A 438 -5.13 -4.76 12.59
CA MET A 438 -5.15 -3.42 12.01
C MET A 438 -6.36 -2.61 12.49
N LEU A 439 -7.56 -3.18 12.47
CA LEU A 439 -8.79 -2.54 12.96
C LEU A 439 -8.75 -2.30 14.47
N TRP A 440 -8.15 -3.20 15.25
CA TRP A 440 -7.95 -2.94 16.66
C TRP A 440 -7.09 -1.69 16.89
N HIS A 441 -5.98 -1.53 16.14
CA HIS A 441 -5.13 -0.33 16.22
C HIS A 441 -5.88 0.92 15.76
N LYS A 442 -6.71 0.84 14.71
CA LYS A 442 -7.58 1.93 14.30
C LYS A 442 -8.45 2.44 15.46
N ASP A 443 -9.11 1.51 16.17
CA ASP A 443 -10.11 1.86 17.17
C ASP A 443 -9.50 2.25 18.54
N HIS A 444 -8.23 1.92 18.78
CA HIS A 444 -7.55 2.13 20.07
C HIS A 444 -6.31 3.01 19.95
N THR A 445 -5.25 2.53 19.32
CA THR A 445 -3.94 3.22 19.26
C THR A 445 -4.01 4.48 18.41
N LEU A 446 -4.77 4.42 17.31
CA LEU A 446 -4.95 5.48 16.31
C LEU A 446 -6.35 6.10 16.38
N LYS A 447 -7.00 5.95 17.51
CA LYS A 447 -8.34 6.50 17.69
C LYS A 447 -8.35 8.02 17.55
N GLY A 448 -9.15 8.50 16.62
CA GLY A 448 -9.25 9.94 16.31
C GLY A 448 -8.40 10.38 15.13
N GLU A 449 -7.53 9.50 14.63
CA GLU A 449 -6.84 9.74 13.37
C GLU A 449 -7.77 9.48 12.17
N PRO A 450 -7.52 10.11 11.01
CA PRO A 450 -8.35 10.00 9.81
C PRO A 450 -8.16 8.64 9.10
N PHE A 451 -8.39 7.56 9.82
CA PHE A 451 -8.21 6.20 9.35
C PHE A 451 -9.45 5.70 8.61
N SER A 452 -9.55 6.03 7.34
CA SER A 452 -10.70 5.74 6.49
C SER A 452 -10.68 4.30 5.96
N TYR A 453 -10.93 3.32 6.81
CA TYR A 453 -10.99 1.90 6.44
C TYR A 453 -12.11 1.18 7.17
N CYS A 454 -12.84 0.31 6.46
CA CYS A 454 -13.87 -0.56 6.99
C CYS A 454 -13.51 -2.02 6.72
N ARG A 455 -13.92 -2.92 7.62
CA ARG A 455 -13.72 -4.37 7.44
C ARG A 455 -14.20 -4.84 6.07
N GLN A 456 -13.34 -5.53 5.34
CA GLN A 456 -13.70 -6.06 4.02
C GLN A 456 -13.84 -7.58 3.98
N THR A 457 -13.33 -8.30 4.95
CA THR A 457 -13.40 -9.76 4.98
C THR A 457 -14.83 -10.32 5.16
N ASP A 458 -15.79 -9.49 5.53
CA ASP A 458 -17.23 -9.81 5.60
C ASP A 458 -18.00 -9.45 4.31
N ALA A 459 -17.33 -8.86 3.33
CA ALA A 459 -17.96 -8.37 2.11
C ALA A 459 -17.84 -9.37 0.97
N GLN A 460 -18.65 -10.43 0.97
CA GLN A 460 -18.66 -11.42 -0.10
C GLN A 460 -19.55 -10.97 -1.25
N TRP A 461 -19.03 -11.08 -2.48
CA TRP A 461 -19.70 -10.78 -3.72
C TRP A 461 -19.76 -12.02 -4.61
N ARG A 462 -20.92 -12.24 -5.24
CA ARG A 462 -21.06 -13.13 -6.39
C ARG A 462 -21.07 -12.29 -7.65
N ILE A 463 -20.16 -12.57 -8.57
CA ILE A 463 -19.98 -11.84 -9.82
C ILE A 463 -20.28 -12.78 -10.99
N THR A 464 -21.12 -12.35 -11.92
CA THR A 464 -21.48 -13.15 -13.10
C THR A 464 -20.34 -13.19 -14.10
N ASP A 465 -20.34 -14.19 -14.98
CA ASP A 465 -19.68 -14.07 -16.27
C ASP A 465 -20.21 -12.81 -16.98
N ALA A 466 -19.37 -12.19 -17.80
CA ALA A 466 -19.72 -10.94 -18.44
C ALA A 466 -20.55 -11.17 -19.72
N PHE A 467 -21.64 -10.43 -19.86
CA PHE A 467 -22.55 -10.48 -21.00
C PHE A 467 -22.11 -9.51 -22.09
N PRO A 468 -22.10 -9.90 -23.39
CA PRO A 468 -21.74 -9.01 -24.48
C PRO A 468 -22.80 -7.91 -24.66
N ASN A 469 -22.40 -6.65 -24.50
CA ASN A 469 -23.28 -5.50 -24.65
C ASN A 469 -23.17 -4.82 -26.03
N GLU A 470 -22.22 -5.25 -26.87
CA GLU A 470 -22.00 -4.75 -28.23
C GLU A 470 -21.79 -3.23 -28.30
N GLY A 471 -21.31 -2.62 -27.20
CA GLY A 471 -21.08 -1.18 -27.07
C GLY A 471 -22.30 -0.40 -26.56
N ASP A 472 -23.46 -1.03 -26.38
CA ASP A 472 -24.61 -0.43 -25.71
C ASP A 472 -24.52 -0.65 -24.19
N LEU A 473 -23.97 0.33 -23.49
CA LEU A 473 -23.77 0.30 -22.04
C LEU A 473 -25.10 0.33 -21.24
N THR A 474 -26.21 0.66 -21.89
CA THR A 474 -27.54 0.72 -21.25
C THR A 474 -28.26 -0.62 -21.30
N ARG A 475 -27.83 -1.56 -22.16
CA ARG A 475 -28.47 -2.85 -22.40
C ARG A 475 -28.68 -3.61 -21.09
N SER A 476 -29.89 -4.12 -20.88
CA SER A 476 -30.28 -4.94 -19.73
C SER A 476 -30.03 -6.44 -20.02
N PHE A 477 -29.72 -7.17 -18.94
CA PHE A 477 -29.45 -8.62 -19.00
C PHE A 477 -30.23 -9.35 -17.89
N PRO A 478 -30.36 -10.68 -17.94
CA PRO A 478 -31.19 -11.47 -17.03
C PRO A 478 -30.95 -11.26 -15.51
N PRO A 479 -29.76 -10.86 -15.01
CA PRO A 479 -29.64 -10.51 -13.60
C PRO A 479 -30.55 -9.35 -13.15
N GLU A 480 -30.95 -8.45 -14.02
CA GLU A 480 -31.89 -7.36 -13.70
C GLU A 480 -33.32 -7.87 -13.46
N ASP A 481 -33.65 -9.09 -13.87
CA ASP A 481 -34.92 -9.75 -13.55
C ASP A 481 -34.91 -10.42 -12.16
N ASN A 482 -33.77 -10.36 -11.44
CA ASN A 482 -33.56 -11.06 -10.16
C ASN A 482 -33.02 -10.09 -9.08
N LEU A 483 -33.66 -8.93 -8.91
CA LEU A 483 -33.24 -7.90 -7.97
C LEU A 483 -33.86 -8.04 -6.57
N SER A 484 -34.93 -8.83 -6.41
CA SER A 484 -35.64 -9.03 -5.15
C SER A 484 -34.78 -9.80 -4.12
N ALA A 485 -34.98 -9.48 -2.85
CA ALA A 485 -34.41 -10.22 -1.71
C ALA A 485 -35.28 -11.41 -1.26
N GLU A 486 -36.38 -11.68 -1.94
CA GLU A 486 -37.29 -12.78 -1.58
C GLU A 486 -36.59 -14.13 -1.64
N GLY A 487 -36.86 -14.99 -0.66
CA GLY A 487 -36.23 -16.29 -0.53
C GLY A 487 -34.81 -16.29 0.00
N GLY A 488 -34.18 -15.11 0.11
CA GLY A 488 -32.82 -14.95 0.64
C GLY A 488 -31.72 -15.57 -0.23
N PRO A 489 -30.47 -15.71 0.30
CA PRO A 489 -29.32 -16.18 -0.48
C PRO A 489 -29.48 -17.58 -1.11
N LYS A 490 -30.33 -18.43 -0.51
CA LYS A 490 -30.58 -19.80 -1.02
C LYS A 490 -31.41 -19.83 -2.31
N ALA A 491 -32.22 -18.80 -2.53
CA ALA A 491 -33.04 -18.66 -3.73
C ALA A 491 -32.33 -17.86 -4.84
N ASP A 492 -31.10 -17.37 -4.57
CA ASP A 492 -30.36 -16.57 -5.52
C ASP A 492 -29.85 -17.43 -6.69
N ARG A 493 -29.93 -16.85 -7.90
CA ARG A 493 -29.47 -17.53 -9.12
C ARG A 493 -27.96 -17.48 -9.20
N THR A 494 -27.32 -18.58 -9.54
CA THR A 494 -25.86 -18.69 -9.72
C THR A 494 -25.45 -18.71 -11.19
N SER A 495 -26.41 -18.84 -12.10
CA SER A 495 -26.25 -18.82 -13.55
C SER A 495 -27.44 -18.23 -14.25
N TYR A 496 -27.27 -17.77 -15.47
CA TYR A 496 -28.28 -17.11 -16.28
C TYR A 496 -28.17 -17.55 -17.73
N GLU A 497 -29.33 -17.77 -18.39
CA GLU A 497 -29.40 -18.07 -19.82
C GLU A 497 -29.57 -16.76 -20.61
N TYR A 498 -28.74 -16.54 -21.61
CA TYR A 498 -28.83 -15.39 -22.51
C TYR A 498 -28.26 -15.74 -23.89
N GLY A 499 -28.98 -15.43 -24.97
CA GLY A 499 -28.53 -15.67 -26.35
C GLY A 499 -28.13 -17.12 -26.62
N GLY A 500 -28.79 -18.10 -25.97
CA GLY A 500 -28.49 -19.51 -26.11
C GLY A 500 -27.22 -19.98 -25.40
N LYS A 501 -26.67 -19.20 -24.49
CA LYS A 501 -25.52 -19.53 -23.67
C LYS A 501 -25.84 -19.40 -22.19
N THR A 502 -25.19 -20.22 -21.38
CA THR A 502 -25.24 -20.16 -19.91
C THR A 502 -24.07 -19.30 -19.42
N TYR A 503 -24.38 -18.28 -18.63
CA TYR A 503 -23.44 -17.40 -17.94
C TYR A 503 -23.42 -17.77 -16.45
N GLY A 504 -22.29 -18.27 -15.97
CA GLY A 504 -22.08 -18.65 -14.58
C GLY A 504 -21.76 -17.46 -13.67
N SER A 505 -21.26 -17.76 -12.48
CA SER A 505 -20.75 -16.76 -11.56
C SER A 505 -19.66 -17.32 -10.64
N GLY A 506 -18.75 -16.45 -10.21
CA GLY A 506 -17.73 -16.72 -9.20
C GLY A 506 -17.92 -15.88 -7.94
N THR A 507 -17.25 -16.24 -6.86
CA THR A 507 -17.32 -15.52 -5.58
C THR A 507 -15.96 -14.99 -5.16
N VAL A 508 -15.96 -13.75 -4.66
CA VAL A 508 -14.80 -13.08 -4.08
C VAL A 508 -15.21 -12.26 -2.85
N THR A 509 -14.27 -11.96 -2.00
CA THR A 509 -14.48 -11.17 -0.79
C THR A 509 -13.67 -9.88 -0.86
N GLY A 510 -14.26 -8.76 -0.46
CA GLY A 510 -13.63 -7.45 -0.39
C GLY A 510 -14.61 -6.32 -0.61
N ASN A 511 -14.31 -5.13 -0.09
CA ASN A 511 -15.09 -3.91 -0.35
C ASN A 511 -14.75 -3.29 -1.70
N GLY A 512 -13.56 -3.53 -2.24
CA GLY A 512 -13.14 -3.17 -3.58
C GLY A 512 -12.85 -4.40 -4.43
N VAL A 513 -13.29 -4.40 -5.68
CA VAL A 513 -13.11 -5.52 -6.60
C VAL A 513 -12.73 -5.01 -7.99
N TYR A 514 -11.54 -5.37 -8.44
CA TYR A 514 -11.17 -5.23 -9.84
C TYR A 514 -11.76 -6.36 -10.68
N LEU A 515 -12.62 -6.05 -11.62
CA LEU A 515 -13.00 -6.97 -12.68
C LEU A 515 -11.88 -7.02 -13.72
N ARG A 516 -11.29 -5.85 -14.02
CA ARG A 516 -10.06 -5.68 -14.79
C ARG A 516 -9.24 -4.56 -14.15
N HIS A 517 -7.99 -4.86 -13.82
CA HIS A 517 -7.04 -3.83 -13.37
C HIS A 517 -6.62 -2.94 -14.55
N VAL A 518 -6.23 -1.68 -14.30
CA VAL A 518 -5.77 -0.77 -15.36
C VAL A 518 -4.53 -1.29 -16.10
N TRP A 519 -3.72 -2.11 -15.45
CA TRP A 519 -2.59 -2.84 -16.04
C TRP A 519 -2.95 -4.28 -16.44
N GLY A 520 -4.16 -4.51 -16.79
CA GLY A 520 -4.94 -5.67 -17.18
C GLY A 520 -4.22 -7.01 -17.35
N THR A 521 -3.17 -7.10 -18.14
CA THR A 521 -2.44 -8.35 -18.36
C THR A 521 -1.34 -8.60 -17.31
N LEU A 522 -0.88 -7.57 -16.60
CA LEU A 522 0.18 -7.68 -15.60
C LEU A 522 -0.40 -7.94 -14.21
N VAL A 523 -1.47 -7.25 -13.86
CA VAL A 523 -2.16 -7.40 -12.58
C VAL A 523 -3.53 -8.00 -12.85
N PRO A 524 -3.76 -9.27 -12.47
CA PRO A 524 -5.04 -9.93 -12.72
C PRO A 524 -6.14 -9.35 -11.83
N GLY A 525 -7.33 -9.22 -12.44
CA GLY A 525 -8.57 -8.95 -11.73
C GLY A 525 -9.42 -10.21 -11.62
N PHE A 526 -10.73 -10.03 -11.39
CA PHE A 526 -11.70 -11.15 -11.34
C PHE A 526 -11.72 -11.94 -12.65
N TYR A 527 -11.73 -11.25 -13.80
CA TYR A 527 -11.62 -11.91 -15.10
C TYR A 527 -10.16 -12.06 -15.49
N ALA A 528 -9.73 -13.29 -15.74
CA ALA A 528 -8.38 -13.57 -16.24
C ALA A 528 -8.17 -12.98 -17.64
N ASN A 529 -9.20 -12.99 -18.48
CA ASN A 529 -9.21 -12.44 -19.83
C ASN A 529 -10.41 -11.50 -20.00
N PRO A 530 -10.34 -10.26 -19.47
CA PRO A 530 -11.46 -9.32 -19.59
C PRO A 530 -11.63 -8.85 -21.02
N GLU A 531 -12.88 -8.73 -21.45
CA GLU A 531 -13.25 -8.30 -22.79
C GLU A 531 -13.94 -6.93 -22.77
N GLU A 532 -13.65 -6.10 -23.78
CA GLU A 532 -14.36 -4.84 -24.03
C GLU A 532 -15.83 -5.09 -24.43
N ASN A 533 -16.68 -4.08 -24.26
CA ASN A 533 -18.10 -4.12 -24.63
C ASN A 533 -18.87 -5.27 -23.94
N HIS A 534 -18.61 -5.43 -22.64
CA HIS A 534 -19.32 -6.40 -21.81
C HIS A 534 -19.94 -5.75 -20.58
N THR A 535 -20.91 -6.41 -19.97
CA THR A 535 -21.57 -6.01 -18.72
C THR A 535 -21.54 -7.15 -17.75
N ALA A 536 -21.02 -6.91 -16.56
CA ALA A 536 -21.05 -7.83 -15.43
C ALA A 536 -22.07 -7.39 -14.39
N TYR A 537 -22.46 -8.33 -13.52
CA TYR A 537 -23.28 -8.02 -12.35
C TYR A 537 -22.62 -8.57 -11.10
N ALA A 538 -22.63 -7.77 -10.02
CA ALA A 538 -22.14 -8.19 -8.71
C ALA A 538 -23.30 -8.18 -7.72
N THR A 539 -23.46 -9.28 -6.98
CA THR A 539 -24.52 -9.47 -5.98
C THR A 539 -23.91 -9.68 -4.60
N ARG A 540 -24.41 -8.94 -3.60
CA ARG A 540 -24.06 -9.11 -2.18
C ARG A 540 -25.30 -9.27 -1.34
N TRP A 541 -25.28 -10.22 -0.41
CA TRP A 541 -26.33 -10.45 0.57
C TRP A 541 -25.91 -9.92 1.94
N ILE A 542 -26.81 -9.16 2.58
CA ILE A 542 -26.60 -8.56 3.91
C ILE A 542 -27.75 -9.00 4.82
N TYR A 543 -27.39 -9.55 5.99
CA TYR A 543 -28.40 -9.88 7.01
C TYR A 543 -28.52 -8.75 8.01
N SER A 544 -29.73 -8.20 8.19
CA SER A 544 -30.02 -7.20 9.21
C SER A 544 -30.97 -7.76 10.28
N LYS A 545 -30.57 -7.65 11.55
CA LYS A 545 -31.39 -8.11 12.69
C LYS A 545 -32.69 -7.32 12.86
N LYS A 546 -32.73 -6.08 12.37
CA LYS A 546 -33.88 -5.16 12.42
C LYS A 546 -33.93 -4.31 11.16
N ALA A 547 -35.12 -3.78 10.85
CA ALA A 547 -35.21 -2.75 9.82
C ALA A 547 -34.45 -1.49 10.28
N ARG A 548 -33.61 -0.93 9.39
CA ARG A 548 -32.79 0.28 9.68
C ARG A 548 -32.36 0.97 8.40
N THR A 549 -32.05 2.24 8.51
CA THR A 549 -31.26 2.96 7.49
C THR A 549 -29.79 2.65 7.72
N ALA A 550 -29.05 2.46 6.63
CA ALA A 550 -27.61 2.29 6.62
C ALA A 550 -27.00 3.23 5.57
N LYS A 551 -25.72 3.53 5.68
CA LYS A 551 -24.99 4.31 4.70
C LYS A 551 -24.13 3.38 3.85
N LEU A 552 -24.25 3.51 2.54
CA LEU A 552 -23.44 2.78 1.56
C LEU A 552 -22.53 3.77 0.82
N SER A 553 -21.22 3.61 0.99
CA SER A 553 -20.23 4.26 0.13
C SER A 553 -20.02 3.41 -1.10
N LEU A 554 -20.35 3.92 -2.28
CA LEU A 554 -20.34 3.19 -3.55
C LEU A 554 -19.63 4.01 -4.61
N GLU A 555 -18.64 3.41 -5.26
CA GLU A 555 -17.86 3.98 -6.36
C GLU A 555 -17.63 2.97 -7.47
N PHE A 556 -17.53 3.45 -8.71
CA PHE A 556 -17.29 2.62 -9.89
C PHE A 556 -15.97 2.93 -10.61
N TYR A 557 -15.17 3.84 -10.09
CA TYR A 557 -13.80 4.21 -10.52
C TYR A 557 -13.58 4.15 -12.04
N ASN A 558 -14.23 5.01 -12.77
CA ASN A 558 -14.16 4.99 -14.23
C ASN A 558 -13.12 5.95 -14.82
N TYR A 559 -12.56 6.85 -14.05
CA TYR A 559 -11.54 7.80 -14.53
C TYR A 559 -10.19 7.58 -13.82
N SER A 560 -9.13 8.05 -14.47
CA SER A 560 -7.77 7.95 -13.98
C SER A 560 -7.43 9.12 -13.04
N ARG A 561 -6.23 9.10 -12.51
CA ARG A 561 -5.66 10.22 -11.73
C ARG A 561 -5.25 11.43 -12.56
N SER A 562 -5.38 11.38 -13.89
CA SER A 562 -5.00 12.48 -14.77
C SER A 562 -5.85 13.72 -14.53
N GLU A 563 -5.23 14.89 -14.42
CA GLU A 563 -5.94 16.18 -14.32
C GLU A 563 -6.78 16.51 -15.55
N SER A 564 -6.51 15.85 -16.68
CA SER A 564 -7.30 16.02 -17.90
C SER A 564 -8.59 15.18 -17.93
N ASP A 565 -8.75 14.22 -17.02
CA ASP A 565 -9.95 13.40 -16.96
C ASP A 565 -11.09 14.22 -16.35
N LEU A 566 -12.29 14.09 -16.92
CA LEU A 566 -13.45 14.82 -16.47
C LEU A 566 -14.27 14.01 -15.44
N PRO A 567 -14.88 14.67 -14.44
CA PRO A 567 -15.81 14.00 -13.55
C PRO A 567 -17.09 13.61 -14.29
N PRO A 568 -17.78 12.53 -13.87
CA PRO A 568 -19.06 12.15 -14.46
C PRO A 568 -20.14 13.21 -14.19
N ARG A 569 -21.20 13.20 -15.01
CA ARG A 569 -22.33 14.14 -14.84
C ARG A 569 -23.04 13.90 -13.53
N GLN A 570 -23.50 14.97 -12.91
CA GLN A 570 -24.40 14.90 -11.75
C GLN A 570 -25.61 14.01 -12.05
N GLY A 571 -26.03 13.19 -11.10
CA GLY A 571 -27.10 12.23 -11.25
C GLY A 571 -26.74 10.94 -11.97
N THR A 572 -25.44 10.73 -12.28
CA THR A 572 -24.90 9.48 -12.81
C THR A 572 -23.80 8.92 -11.89
N TRP A 573 -23.63 7.61 -11.87
CA TRP A 573 -22.55 7.00 -11.11
C TRP A 573 -21.20 7.17 -11.83
N ASP A 574 -21.22 7.03 -13.16
CA ASP A 574 -20.02 7.06 -14.00
C ASP A 574 -20.38 7.33 -15.48
N TYR A 575 -19.37 7.29 -16.36
CA TYR A 575 -19.55 7.36 -17.81
C TYR A 575 -19.99 6.06 -18.46
N LYS A 576 -20.05 4.95 -17.69
CA LYS A 576 -20.33 3.60 -18.19
C LYS A 576 -21.77 3.15 -17.97
N CYS A 577 -22.66 4.04 -17.50
CA CYS A 577 -24.04 3.71 -17.15
C CYS A 577 -24.16 2.63 -16.06
N SER A 578 -23.23 2.60 -15.11
CA SER A 578 -23.30 1.72 -13.95
C SER A 578 -24.54 2.04 -13.11
N ARG A 579 -25.16 1.01 -12.52
CA ARG A 579 -26.37 1.11 -11.69
C ARG A 579 -26.27 0.23 -10.45
N ALA A 580 -27.02 0.56 -9.44
CA ALA A 580 -27.09 -0.21 -8.20
C ALA A 580 -28.52 -0.33 -7.70
N TRP A 581 -28.84 -1.45 -7.05
CA TRP A 581 -30.16 -1.68 -6.44
C TRP A 581 -30.00 -2.31 -5.05
N ILE A 582 -30.96 -2.01 -4.19
CA ILE A 582 -31.18 -2.67 -2.90
C ILE A 582 -32.60 -3.22 -2.86
N ASN A 583 -32.76 -4.55 -2.71
CA ASN A 583 -34.05 -5.24 -2.64
C ASN A 583 -35.00 -4.91 -3.82
N GLY A 584 -34.46 -4.61 -4.99
CA GLY A 584 -35.20 -4.20 -6.18
C GLY A 584 -35.40 -2.69 -6.35
N GLU A 585 -35.12 -1.87 -5.33
CA GLU A 585 -35.16 -0.41 -5.43
C GLU A 585 -33.84 0.13 -5.95
N GLU A 586 -33.86 1.00 -6.96
CA GLU A 586 -32.64 1.60 -7.50
C GLU A 586 -32.01 2.57 -6.52
N ILE A 587 -30.70 2.47 -6.33
CA ILE A 587 -29.89 3.38 -5.53
C ILE A 587 -29.39 4.50 -6.44
N MET A 588 -29.85 5.72 -6.22
CA MET A 588 -29.40 6.87 -7.00
C MET A 588 -28.07 7.39 -6.48
N PRO A 589 -27.19 7.90 -7.36
CA PRO A 589 -25.96 8.54 -6.93
C PRO A 589 -26.25 9.77 -6.05
N PRO A 590 -25.38 10.07 -5.08
CA PRO A 590 -25.54 11.27 -4.28
C PRO A 590 -25.30 12.52 -5.12
N VAL A 591 -25.83 13.65 -4.67
CA VAL A 591 -25.42 14.97 -5.18
C VAL A 591 -24.07 15.30 -4.52
N TRP A 592 -23.09 15.68 -5.31
CA TRP A 592 -21.76 16.07 -4.83
C TRP A 592 -21.37 17.43 -5.41
N GLU A 593 -20.44 18.12 -4.77
CA GLU A 593 -19.86 19.32 -5.33
C GLU A 593 -18.88 18.95 -6.45
N ASN A 594 -19.14 19.50 -7.62
CA ASN A 594 -18.20 19.48 -8.74
C ASN A 594 -17.75 20.91 -8.96
N THR A 595 -16.71 21.33 -8.25
CA THR A 595 -16.28 22.73 -8.23
C THR A 595 -15.34 23.07 -9.38
N ASN A 596 -14.84 22.06 -10.10
CA ASN A 596 -13.89 22.29 -11.18
C ASN A 596 -14.30 21.54 -12.46
N THR A 597 -15.11 22.18 -13.28
CA THR A 597 -15.53 21.63 -14.59
C THR A 597 -14.43 21.63 -15.65
N GLU A 598 -13.33 22.37 -15.43
CA GLU A 598 -12.18 22.43 -16.32
C GLU A 598 -11.13 21.36 -15.99
N ARG A 599 -11.14 20.89 -14.75
CA ARG A 599 -10.29 19.82 -14.26
C ARG A 599 -11.16 18.69 -13.71
N SER A 600 -10.68 17.48 -13.70
CA SER A 600 -11.42 16.33 -13.20
C SER A 600 -11.56 16.24 -11.68
N ASN A 601 -11.21 17.30 -10.95
CA ASN A 601 -11.25 17.31 -9.50
C ASN A 601 -12.67 17.47 -8.96
N GLU A 602 -13.14 16.46 -8.28
CA GLU A 602 -14.29 16.54 -7.38
C GLU A 602 -13.80 16.69 -5.95
N LEU A 603 -14.44 17.56 -5.17
CA LEU A 603 -14.11 17.73 -3.77
C LEU A 603 -15.18 17.06 -2.88
N PRO A 604 -14.78 16.48 -1.73
CA PRO A 604 -13.39 16.21 -1.31
C PRO A 604 -12.79 15.05 -2.07
N LEU A 605 -11.48 15.12 -2.34
CA LEU A 605 -10.69 13.99 -2.80
C LEU A 605 -10.28 13.13 -1.59
N ARG A 606 -10.45 11.83 -1.66
CA ARG A 606 -9.90 10.89 -0.67
C ARG A 606 -8.74 10.06 -1.19
N ASN A 607 -8.61 9.97 -2.48
CA ASN A 607 -7.38 9.55 -3.14
C ASN A 607 -7.39 10.03 -4.58
N GLU A 608 -6.28 9.88 -5.26
CA GLU A 608 -6.08 10.36 -6.61
C GLU A 608 -6.94 9.67 -7.67
N ASN A 609 -7.45 8.50 -7.38
CA ASN A 609 -8.12 7.64 -8.34
C ASN A 609 -9.61 7.49 -8.12
N CYS A 610 -10.16 8.05 -7.08
CA CYS A 610 -11.59 8.01 -6.84
C CYS A 610 -12.10 9.36 -6.35
N VAL A 611 -13.36 9.60 -6.65
CA VAL A 611 -14.11 10.71 -6.10
C VAL A 611 -14.62 10.32 -4.74
N SER A 612 -14.44 11.19 -3.79
CA SER A 612 -15.00 11.00 -2.46
C SER A 612 -16.41 11.51 -2.42
N ARG A 613 -17.32 10.68 -2.85
CA ARG A 613 -18.74 11.01 -2.77
C ARG A 613 -19.28 10.73 -1.38
N PRO A 614 -20.26 11.53 -0.90
CA PRO A 614 -20.94 11.20 0.34
C PRO A 614 -21.65 9.84 0.20
N PRO A 615 -21.68 9.02 1.27
CA PRO A 615 -22.41 7.76 1.26
C PRO A 615 -23.90 8.00 1.00
N VAL A 616 -24.53 7.11 0.25
CA VAL A 616 -25.98 7.13 0.05
C VAL A 616 -26.70 6.37 1.16
N GLU A 617 -27.87 6.85 1.54
CA GLU A 617 -28.74 6.15 2.48
C GLU A 617 -29.49 5.01 1.78
N ILE A 618 -29.39 3.81 2.35
CA ILE A 618 -30.14 2.63 1.93
C ILE A 618 -31.02 2.11 3.05
N LYS A 619 -32.18 1.56 2.71
CA LYS A 619 -33.11 0.94 3.67
C LYS A 619 -32.89 -0.55 3.74
N LEU A 620 -32.41 -1.03 4.87
CA LEU A 620 -32.31 -2.45 5.16
C LEU A 620 -33.58 -2.94 5.86
N GLN A 621 -34.22 -3.95 5.32
CA GLN A 621 -35.32 -4.67 5.99
C GLN A 621 -34.77 -5.63 7.04
N LYS A 622 -35.60 -6.08 7.98
CA LYS A 622 -35.28 -7.19 8.87
C LYS A 622 -35.14 -8.47 8.06
N GLY A 623 -34.04 -9.20 8.26
CA GLY A 623 -33.74 -10.40 7.50
C GLY A 623 -32.71 -10.14 6.42
N TRP A 624 -32.77 -10.88 5.33
CA TRP A 624 -31.87 -10.77 4.21
C TRP A 624 -32.18 -9.60 3.30
N ASN A 625 -31.14 -8.90 2.87
CA ASN A 625 -31.17 -7.80 1.92
C ASN A 625 -30.22 -8.12 0.77
N LYS A 626 -30.58 -7.75 -0.45
CA LYS A 626 -29.80 -8.01 -1.65
C LYS A 626 -29.37 -6.71 -2.30
N ILE A 627 -28.07 -6.50 -2.41
CA ILE A 627 -27.49 -5.46 -3.24
C ILE A 627 -27.10 -6.07 -4.59
N VAL A 628 -27.45 -5.42 -5.68
CA VAL A 628 -27.04 -5.78 -7.03
C VAL A 628 -26.39 -4.56 -7.68
N LEU A 629 -25.24 -4.76 -8.30
CA LEU A 629 -24.53 -3.74 -9.09
C LEU A 629 -24.51 -4.19 -10.55
N LYS A 630 -24.81 -3.27 -11.46
CA LYS A 630 -24.58 -3.39 -12.90
C LYS A 630 -23.28 -2.72 -13.25
N LEU A 631 -22.41 -3.41 -13.92
CA LEU A 631 -21.03 -3.02 -14.18
C LEU A 631 -20.73 -3.12 -15.68
N PRO A 632 -21.22 -2.19 -16.50
CA PRO A 632 -20.92 -2.17 -17.93
C PRO A 632 -19.48 -1.68 -18.15
N VAL A 633 -18.88 -2.13 -19.24
CA VAL A 633 -17.67 -1.55 -19.83
C VAL A 633 -17.79 -1.53 -21.34
N GLY A 634 -17.36 -0.42 -21.94
CA GLY A 634 -17.19 -0.27 -23.39
C GLY A 634 -15.75 -0.59 -23.78
N LYS A 635 -15.09 0.35 -24.44
CA LYS A 635 -13.65 0.30 -24.69
C LYS A 635 -12.87 0.49 -23.40
N PHE A 636 -11.67 -0.06 -23.31
CA PHE A 636 -10.78 0.15 -22.14
C PHE A 636 -10.08 1.52 -22.16
N THR A 637 -10.32 2.31 -23.19
CA THR A 637 -9.98 3.74 -23.28
C THR A 637 -11.19 4.52 -23.75
N SER A 638 -11.38 5.75 -23.30
CA SER A 638 -12.48 6.62 -23.71
C SER A 638 -11.99 8.04 -23.97
N LYS A 639 -12.91 8.91 -24.45
CA LYS A 639 -12.62 10.35 -24.62
C LYS A 639 -12.60 11.08 -23.27
N GLU A 640 -13.38 10.58 -22.33
CA GLU A 640 -13.56 11.16 -20.99
C GLU A 640 -12.44 10.75 -20.04
N THR A 641 -11.82 9.59 -20.26
CA THR A 641 -10.75 9.11 -19.39
C THR A 641 -9.61 8.48 -20.19
N ARG A 642 -8.39 8.70 -19.75
CA ARG A 642 -7.19 8.13 -20.35
C ARG A 642 -7.17 6.60 -20.21
N LEU A 643 -7.58 6.09 -19.06
CA LEU A 643 -7.62 4.66 -18.73
C LEU A 643 -8.94 4.31 -18.05
N VAL A 644 -9.74 3.48 -18.70
CA VAL A 644 -11.00 2.99 -18.11
C VAL A 644 -10.71 1.84 -17.16
N LYS A 645 -11.02 2.05 -15.88
CA LYS A 645 -11.00 0.99 -14.86
C LYS A 645 -12.32 0.23 -14.91
N TRP A 646 -12.26 -1.11 -14.79
CA TRP A 646 -13.45 -1.92 -14.63
C TRP A 646 -13.46 -2.53 -13.25
N MET A 647 -14.08 -1.83 -12.34
CA MET A 647 -14.09 -2.17 -10.93
C MET A 647 -15.24 -1.47 -10.21
N PHE A 648 -15.41 -1.82 -8.96
CA PHE A 648 -16.25 -1.09 -8.01
C PHE A 648 -15.65 -1.16 -6.61
N SER A 649 -16.03 -0.22 -5.75
CA SER A 649 -15.95 -0.38 -4.30
C SER A 649 -17.31 -0.12 -3.67
N ALA A 650 -17.67 -0.92 -2.67
CA ALA A 650 -18.96 -0.82 -1.99
C ALA A 650 -18.80 -1.15 -0.51
N THR A 651 -18.80 -0.11 0.32
CA THR A 651 -18.58 -0.22 1.77
C THR A 651 -19.84 0.16 2.52
N LEU A 652 -20.30 -0.75 3.37
CA LEU A 652 -21.40 -0.45 4.29
C LEU A 652 -20.81 0.28 5.50
N CYS A 653 -21.13 1.56 5.64
CA CYS A 653 -20.72 2.38 6.77
C CYS A 653 -21.76 2.26 7.89
N GLU A 654 -21.35 1.94 9.12
CA GLU A 654 -22.24 1.87 10.29
C GLU A 654 -22.34 3.23 11.01
#